data_303c15b0487209a79c3891f7cd4d0ac0
#
_entry.id   303c15b0487209a79c3891f7cd4d0ac0
#
_cell.length_a   1.000
_cell.length_b   1.000
_cell.length_c   1.000
_cell.angle_alpha   90.00
_cell.angle_beta   90.00
_cell.angle_gamma   90.00
#
_symmetry.space_group_name_H-M   'P 1'
#
loop_
_entity.id
_entity.type
_entity.pdbx_description
1 polymer ?
#
loop_
_entity_poly.entity_id
_entity_poly.type
_entity_poly.pdbx_seq_one_letter_code
_entity_poly.pdbx_strand_id
1 'polypeptide(L)'
;MILHFAANMGGMGTIHGDNDAEIYAQNHTMTQNILKAASLPGSTVTKFLLASSACVYPQMLQTDKDISLRESDVFTCDGSLPSPQGLYGLEKLNSELLVAQHADRFDVRIARFHNIYGPGGSWNNGREKAPAALLRKALVCRRMGDQSSNPQVFEIWGDGTQRRSFLFIDDAVEAILKLLFSSCSEPVNIGSDQAVTIQELAEIALRCTEARAEFTYDTTKPLGVASRNSNNEKALAVLAWRPSVSLQEGMRRTLEWIQTQLDDLVSENERRGFDQEETLATLFRSKVIDLVAERLTFAIILPITSRGLGDPNDCLDNLRSFCQTLKDTTWRDVEVSSDQQFRFVIYLVIDAEDVFLLQENKARRVILDLGIPSTQIREIVNLDHPKGHVCALWRDCAREAYTDGCDYFVLMGDDVALLDEGWMRKCHSTFVSLSESSGIPFGLACVAFTDVTFPGMPTFPIIHKSHMEVFGGQVVPEVFVNQDGDPFLFQLYRRWGTAVMFSCRLQNGVGGSTNARYIKQHTAEWSLMPLVRAERAVATYLRDRHGFSATGIEDAKKLTLDVIIPCYRVNIEILSTILSLEAPSSTSVNFIIIVDSPDSPFIPALLARYSSDPNIRIRVNESNRGASYSRNRGLEEASADWVHFLDDDIVPCPNLLFAVSDAVRSNPDAAGFVCNTQFPTTANIFTTAVHLAGVTYFWDIATKTTVDVPWGVTANLVSRRVLLPKSEAKDGIPVPTKFSLVYPKTGGGEDIDYCLVQRATHLLVLCQGSGVTPGFLPAPDAVVEHPWWNKGKRSYWRFHKWSLGDSHLINAYPDLSYQDYVPNSAECFMLSSLMFIFGSVTLSSTTMILSIKIALCVLVANVVHDIYRHVFLHPERNDRLKVDSRIRRSSLLWTISIMESSLIRMFSELGRLRGIVERREWGSIGKRFDWFVGRAPGDGPRKEERRNSVERVGVVIVLFMLFGL
;
A
#
# COMPACT_ATOMS: atom_id res chain seq x y z
N MET A 1 -26.89 16.78 17.53
CA MET A 1 -27.80 16.88 16.39
C MET A 1 -27.04 16.64 15.09
N ILE A 2 -27.59 15.86 14.17
CA ILE A 2 -27.02 15.60 12.84
C ILE A 2 -28.04 16.02 11.77
N LEU A 3 -27.57 16.72 10.75
CA LEU A 3 -28.28 17.04 9.51
C LEU A 3 -27.58 16.29 8.38
N HIS A 4 -28.15 15.18 7.96
CA HIS A 4 -27.53 14.32 6.94
C HIS A 4 -27.99 14.72 5.54
N PHE A 5 -27.22 15.60 4.90
CA PHE A 5 -27.41 16.02 3.52
C PHE A 5 -26.40 15.36 2.54
N ALA A 6 -25.40 14.67 3.10
CA ALA A 6 -24.40 14.03 2.25
C ALA A 6 -25.02 12.95 1.36
N ALA A 7 -24.85 13.10 0.07
CA ALA A 7 -25.24 12.11 -0.93
C ALA A 7 -24.53 12.39 -2.25
N ASN A 8 -24.12 11.32 -2.95
CA ASN A 8 -23.76 11.42 -4.35
C ASN A 8 -25.08 11.53 -5.16
N MET A 9 -25.30 12.68 -5.79
CA MET A 9 -26.54 13.00 -6.51
C MET A 9 -26.27 14.00 -7.66
N GLY A 10 -27.23 14.12 -8.55
CA GLY A 10 -27.13 15.07 -9.66
C GLY A 10 -28.43 15.23 -10.43
N GLY A 11 -28.37 15.72 -11.67
CA GLY A 11 -29.48 15.75 -12.62
C GLY A 11 -29.83 14.35 -13.16
N MET A 12 -30.82 14.31 -14.07
CA MET A 12 -31.29 13.03 -14.66
C MET A 12 -30.19 12.22 -15.34
N GLY A 13 -29.25 12.88 -15.99
CA GLY A 13 -28.10 12.21 -16.63
C GLY A 13 -27.08 11.61 -15.66
N THR A 14 -27.08 12.03 -14.39
CA THR A 14 -26.16 11.52 -13.37
C THR A 14 -26.76 10.33 -12.61
N ILE A 15 -28.05 10.38 -12.25
CA ILE A 15 -28.68 9.40 -11.34
C ILE A 15 -29.38 8.22 -12.09
N HIS A 16 -29.30 8.16 -13.40
CA HIS A 16 -29.89 7.10 -14.25
C HIS A 16 -28.90 6.69 -15.36
N GLY A 17 -27.61 6.63 -15.07
CA GLY A 17 -26.57 6.20 -15.99
C GLY A 17 -25.91 4.88 -15.55
N ASP A 18 -24.78 4.56 -16.14
CA ASP A 18 -23.99 3.34 -15.85
C ASP A 18 -23.47 3.27 -14.41
N ASN A 19 -23.60 4.34 -13.61
CA ASN A 19 -23.08 4.47 -12.23
C ASN A 19 -24.15 4.27 -11.14
N ASP A 20 -25.38 3.87 -11.49
CA ASP A 20 -26.50 3.73 -10.54
C ASP A 20 -26.17 2.86 -9.34
N ALA A 21 -25.49 1.72 -9.56
CA ALA A 21 -25.14 0.77 -8.51
C ALA A 21 -24.06 1.36 -7.56
N GLU A 22 -23.12 2.12 -8.09
CA GLU A 22 -22.09 2.78 -7.31
C GLU A 22 -22.68 3.91 -6.45
N ILE A 23 -23.56 4.73 -7.03
CA ILE A 23 -24.28 5.80 -6.30
C ILE A 23 -25.10 5.19 -5.16
N TYR A 24 -25.79 4.08 -5.40
CA TYR A 24 -26.51 3.33 -4.36
C TYR A 24 -25.58 2.91 -3.23
N ALA A 25 -24.49 2.22 -3.57
CA ALA A 25 -23.55 1.69 -2.57
C ALA A 25 -22.90 2.80 -1.73
N GLN A 26 -22.47 3.88 -2.36
CA GLN A 26 -21.86 5.03 -1.69
C GLN A 26 -22.84 5.72 -0.72
N ASN A 27 -24.04 6.06 -1.18
CA ASN A 27 -25.04 6.75 -0.36
C ASN A 27 -25.51 5.89 0.80
N HIS A 28 -25.76 4.59 0.56
CA HIS A 28 -26.16 3.66 1.61
C HIS A 28 -25.07 3.50 2.67
N THR A 29 -23.80 3.36 2.26
CA THR A 29 -22.66 3.25 3.17
C THR A 29 -22.47 4.54 3.99
N MET A 30 -22.63 5.73 3.39
CA MET A 30 -22.58 7.00 4.12
C MET A 30 -23.63 7.04 5.24
N THR A 31 -24.89 6.72 4.92
CA THR A 31 -25.98 6.72 5.90
C THR A 31 -25.71 5.72 7.04
N GLN A 32 -25.27 4.49 6.71
CA GLN A 32 -24.94 3.48 7.72
C GLN A 32 -23.80 3.92 8.63
N ASN A 33 -22.72 4.49 8.08
CA ASN A 33 -21.57 4.93 8.86
C ASN A 33 -21.91 6.07 9.79
N ILE A 34 -22.71 7.04 9.34
CA ILE A 34 -23.16 8.15 10.18
C ILE A 34 -24.06 7.65 11.33
N LEU A 35 -25.03 6.76 11.05
CA LEU A 35 -25.87 6.17 12.07
C LEU A 35 -25.07 5.33 13.07
N LYS A 36 -24.12 4.53 12.58
CA LYS A 36 -23.22 3.75 13.44
C LYS A 36 -22.38 4.66 14.35
N ALA A 37 -21.79 5.71 13.81
CA ALA A 37 -21.01 6.68 14.58
C ALA A 37 -21.88 7.43 15.61
N ALA A 38 -23.08 7.88 15.22
CA ALA A 38 -24.05 8.53 16.09
C ALA A 38 -24.52 7.60 17.22
N SER A 39 -24.48 6.28 16.99
CA SER A 39 -24.96 5.26 17.92
C SER A 39 -23.90 4.71 18.88
N LEU A 40 -22.66 5.17 18.82
CA LEU A 40 -21.60 4.73 19.73
C LEU A 40 -21.92 5.07 21.20
N PRO A 41 -21.46 4.24 22.15
CA PRO A 41 -21.55 4.57 23.57
C PRO A 41 -20.87 5.92 23.87
N GLY A 42 -21.58 6.81 24.58
CA GLY A 42 -21.08 8.17 24.88
C GLY A 42 -21.41 9.23 23.82
N SER A 43 -22.05 8.87 22.70
CA SER A 43 -22.54 9.85 21.74
C SER A 43 -23.61 10.77 22.35
N THR A 44 -23.43 12.08 22.14
CA THR A 44 -24.36 13.12 22.58
C THR A 44 -25.42 13.48 21.53
N VAL A 45 -25.49 12.74 20.46
CA VAL A 45 -26.47 12.96 19.38
C VAL A 45 -27.85 12.54 19.85
N THR A 46 -28.79 13.49 19.85
CA THR A 46 -30.19 13.27 20.25
C THR A 46 -31.16 13.44 19.09
N LYS A 47 -30.77 14.12 18.00
CA LYS A 47 -31.65 14.42 16.88
C LYS A 47 -30.96 14.15 15.56
N PHE A 48 -31.69 13.53 14.63
CA PHE A 48 -31.20 13.14 13.30
C PHE A 48 -32.18 13.55 12.20
N LEU A 49 -31.75 14.41 11.26
CA LEU A 49 -32.54 14.74 10.08
C LEU A 49 -31.92 14.11 8.85
N LEU A 50 -32.71 13.36 8.11
CA LEU A 50 -32.33 12.74 6.82
C LEU A 50 -32.89 13.54 5.64
N ALA A 51 -32.01 13.90 4.72
CA ALA A 51 -32.38 14.39 3.41
C ALA A 51 -32.74 13.23 2.47
N SER A 52 -34.02 12.94 2.35
CA SER A 52 -34.60 11.99 1.39
C SER A 52 -34.95 12.68 0.08
N SER A 53 -35.60 11.99 -0.84
CA SER A 53 -35.89 12.47 -2.18
C SER A 53 -37.28 12.04 -2.68
N ALA A 54 -37.88 12.84 -3.54
CA ALA A 54 -39.11 12.47 -4.29
C ALA A 54 -38.90 11.26 -5.25
N CYS A 55 -37.65 10.77 -5.42
CA CYS A 55 -37.39 9.53 -6.15
C CYS A 55 -37.87 8.26 -5.40
N VAL A 56 -38.23 8.36 -4.10
CA VAL A 56 -38.83 7.25 -3.35
C VAL A 56 -40.22 6.85 -3.87
N TYR A 57 -40.90 7.77 -4.55
CA TYR A 57 -42.23 7.50 -5.09
C TYR A 57 -42.20 6.56 -6.30
N PRO A 58 -43.24 5.66 -6.42
CA PRO A 58 -43.32 4.74 -7.52
C PRO A 58 -43.35 5.45 -8.88
N GLN A 59 -42.57 4.94 -9.82
CA GLN A 59 -42.49 5.52 -11.16
C GLN A 59 -43.84 5.43 -11.89
N MET A 60 -44.60 4.36 -11.66
CA MET A 60 -45.89 4.13 -12.27
C MET A 60 -46.95 5.20 -11.96
N LEU A 61 -46.84 5.82 -10.77
CA LEU A 61 -47.77 6.91 -10.38
C LEU A 61 -47.40 8.24 -11.06
N GLN A 62 -46.23 8.38 -11.63
CA GLN A 62 -45.69 9.61 -12.20
C GLN A 62 -45.87 9.69 -13.75
N THR A 63 -46.80 8.89 -14.27
CA THR A 63 -47.21 8.91 -15.69
C THR A 63 -48.39 9.86 -15.95
N ASP A 64 -49.16 10.17 -14.92
CA ASP A 64 -50.28 11.12 -15.03
C ASP A 64 -49.77 12.57 -14.94
N LYS A 65 -50.28 13.43 -15.84
CA LYS A 65 -49.88 14.85 -15.91
C LYS A 65 -50.30 15.67 -14.70
N ASP A 66 -51.36 15.27 -14.02
CA ASP A 66 -51.97 16.02 -12.91
C ASP A 66 -51.67 15.40 -11.54
N ILE A 67 -50.66 14.51 -11.45
CA ILE A 67 -50.27 13.85 -10.21
C ILE A 67 -49.84 14.83 -9.15
N SER A 68 -50.31 14.61 -7.92
CA SER A 68 -49.86 15.32 -6.70
C SER A 68 -49.49 14.26 -5.67
N LEU A 69 -48.17 14.04 -5.50
CA LEU A 69 -47.60 12.94 -4.70
C LEU A 69 -47.74 13.21 -3.21
N ARG A 70 -48.45 12.31 -2.50
CA ARG A 70 -48.62 12.31 -1.04
C ARG A 70 -47.60 11.37 -0.38
N GLU A 71 -47.27 11.61 0.87
CA GLU A 71 -46.30 10.79 1.62
C GLU A 71 -46.70 9.33 1.74
N SER A 72 -48.02 9.04 1.73
CA SER A 72 -48.60 7.69 1.74
C SER A 72 -48.37 6.90 0.43
N ASP A 73 -48.16 7.59 -0.69
CA ASP A 73 -48.11 6.97 -2.01
C ASP A 73 -46.87 6.12 -2.27
N VAL A 74 -45.91 6.10 -1.34
CA VAL A 74 -44.74 5.22 -1.39
C VAL A 74 -45.12 3.75 -1.21
N PHE A 75 -46.13 3.46 -0.35
CA PHE A 75 -46.60 2.12 -0.05
C PHE A 75 -47.97 1.93 -0.67
N THR A 76 -48.12 0.98 -1.58
CA THR A 76 -49.40 0.70 -2.23
C THR A 76 -50.33 -0.06 -1.28
N CYS A 77 -51.62 0.24 -1.33
CA CYS A 77 -52.62 -0.37 -0.46
C CYS A 77 -52.87 -1.87 -0.75
N ASP A 78 -52.35 -2.40 -1.86
CA ASP A 78 -52.48 -3.80 -2.29
C ASP A 78 -51.43 -4.75 -1.74
N GLY A 79 -50.51 -4.25 -0.88
CA GLY A 79 -49.44 -5.04 -0.29
C GLY A 79 -48.27 -5.35 -1.22
N SER A 80 -48.24 -4.76 -2.43
CA SER A 80 -47.07 -4.87 -3.30
C SER A 80 -45.86 -4.16 -2.71
N LEU A 81 -44.65 -4.63 -3.06
CA LEU A 81 -43.43 -3.99 -2.64
C LEU A 81 -43.31 -2.56 -3.22
N PRO A 82 -42.77 -1.60 -2.46
CA PRO A 82 -42.51 -0.26 -2.97
C PRO A 82 -41.64 -0.34 -4.24
N SER A 83 -42.01 0.41 -5.25
CA SER A 83 -41.28 0.45 -6.54
C SER A 83 -40.75 1.88 -6.81
N PRO A 84 -39.73 2.34 -6.07
CA PRO A 84 -39.15 3.66 -6.23
C PRO A 84 -38.49 3.84 -7.59
N GLN A 85 -38.25 5.10 -7.96
CA GLN A 85 -37.63 5.41 -9.23
C GLN A 85 -36.11 5.08 -9.23
N GLY A 86 -35.77 3.98 -9.87
CA GLY A 86 -34.36 3.52 -10.03
C GLY A 86 -33.64 3.16 -8.72
N LEU A 87 -32.36 2.85 -8.81
CA LEU A 87 -31.54 2.49 -7.64
C LEU A 87 -31.34 3.66 -6.66
N TYR A 88 -31.26 4.90 -7.16
CA TYR A 88 -31.19 6.08 -6.29
C TYR A 88 -32.44 6.24 -5.43
N GLY A 89 -33.64 6.08 -6.00
CA GLY A 89 -34.90 6.12 -5.25
C GLY A 89 -34.99 4.98 -4.22
N LEU A 90 -34.55 3.78 -4.58
CA LEU A 90 -34.50 2.62 -3.68
C LEU A 90 -33.52 2.86 -2.52
N GLU A 91 -32.35 3.44 -2.77
CA GLU A 91 -31.40 3.80 -1.72
C GLU A 91 -32.01 4.78 -0.73
N LYS A 92 -32.65 5.86 -1.23
CA LYS A 92 -33.30 6.85 -0.37
C LYS A 92 -34.39 6.24 0.49
N LEU A 93 -35.23 5.35 -0.07
CA LEU A 93 -36.26 4.63 0.69
C LEU A 93 -35.63 3.72 1.75
N ASN A 94 -34.57 2.98 1.42
CA ASN A 94 -33.86 2.15 2.38
C ASN A 94 -33.24 2.98 3.51
N SER A 95 -32.70 4.15 3.18
CA SER A 95 -32.19 5.09 4.18
C SER A 95 -33.28 5.64 5.08
N GLU A 96 -34.49 5.96 4.57
CA GLU A 96 -35.66 6.33 5.39
C GLU A 96 -36.01 5.23 6.40
N LEU A 97 -36.11 3.97 5.91
CA LEU A 97 -36.45 2.83 6.75
C LEU A 97 -35.37 2.56 7.81
N LEU A 98 -34.10 2.67 7.41
CA LEU A 98 -32.98 2.47 8.31
C LEU A 98 -32.94 3.53 9.42
N VAL A 99 -33.14 4.80 9.07
CA VAL A 99 -33.17 5.91 10.05
C VAL A 99 -34.38 5.79 10.97
N ALA A 100 -35.54 5.40 10.44
CA ALA A 100 -36.77 5.19 11.24
C ALA A 100 -36.60 4.10 12.30
N GLN A 101 -35.79 3.07 12.05
CA GLN A 101 -35.50 2.02 13.06
C GLN A 101 -34.69 2.54 14.25
N HIS A 102 -34.09 3.73 14.16
CA HIS A 102 -33.36 4.36 15.26
C HIS A 102 -34.19 5.41 16.01
N ALA A 103 -35.52 5.44 15.80
CA ALA A 103 -36.42 6.41 16.42
C ALA A 103 -36.52 6.27 17.96
N ASP A 104 -36.15 5.14 18.50
CA ASP A 104 -36.01 4.92 19.95
C ASP A 104 -34.78 5.64 20.54
N ARG A 105 -33.79 5.92 19.71
CA ARG A 105 -32.53 6.51 20.11
C ARG A 105 -32.41 7.99 19.74
N PHE A 106 -32.90 8.36 18.57
CA PHE A 106 -32.84 9.72 18.03
C PHE A 106 -34.23 10.28 17.80
N ASP A 107 -34.37 11.55 18.00
CA ASP A 107 -35.51 12.32 17.52
C ASP A 107 -35.39 12.50 16.00
N VAL A 108 -35.97 11.56 15.24
CA VAL A 108 -35.81 11.42 13.79
C VAL A 108 -36.65 12.40 13.03
N ARG A 109 -36.12 12.99 11.95
CA ARG A 109 -36.83 13.83 10.96
C ARG A 109 -36.47 13.37 9.56
N ILE A 110 -37.43 13.23 8.66
CA ILE A 110 -37.23 12.80 7.29
C ILE A 110 -37.86 13.82 6.35
N ALA A 111 -37.02 14.48 5.53
CA ALA A 111 -37.45 15.45 4.54
C ALA A 111 -37.38 14.82 3.14
N ARG A 112 -38.52 14.64 2.46
CA ARG A 112 -38.57 14.19 1.05
C ARG A 112 -38.50 15.42 0.15
N PHE A 113 -37.29 15.71 -0.35
CA PHE A 113 -37.07 16.84 -1.22
C PHE A 113 -37.60 16.59 -2.62
N HIS A 114 -38.42 17.50 -3.12
CA HIS A 114 -38.70 17.68 -4.55
C HIS A 114 -37.61 18.56 -5.18
N ASN A 115 -37.80 19.04 -6.43
CA ASN A 115 -36.71 19.78 -7.08
C ASN A 115 -36.44 21.12 -6.39
N ILE A 116 -35.37 21.22 -5.63
CA ILE A 116 -34.90 22.47 -5.03
C ILE A 116 -33.94 23.17 -5.98
N TYR A 117 -34.04 24.52 -6.09
CA TYR A 117 -33.18 25.34 -6.89
C TYR A 117 -32.92 26.71 -6.22
N GLY A 118 -31.89 27.39 -6.65
CA GLY A 118 -31.59 28.74 -6.14
C GLY A 118 -30.08 29.05 -6.20
N PRO A 119 -29.70 30.25 -5.71
CA PRO A 119 -28.31 30.66 -5.59
C PRO A 119 -27.48 29.65 -4.79
N GLY A 120 -26.20 29.47 -5.16
CA GLY A 120 -25.29 28.52 -4.52
C GLY A 120 -25.43 27.06 -5.01
N GLY A 121 -26.40 26.75 -5.88
CA GLY A 121 -26.55 25.43 -6.49
C GLY A 121 -25.67 25.23 -7.72
N SER A 122 -25.52 23.97 -8.16
CA SER A 122 -24.84 23.66 -9.44
C SER A 122 -25.54 24.38 -10.60
N TRP A 123 -24.75 25.08 -11.45
CA TRP A 123 -25.30 25.87 -12.56
C TRP A 123 -24.59 25.60 -13.91
N ASN A 124 -23.37 25.05 -13.91
CA ASN A 124 -22.55 24.85 -15.12
C ASN A 124 -21.75 23.52 -15.14
N ASN A 125 -21.99 22.59 -14.21
CA ASN A 125 -21.15 21.39 -14.03
C ASN A 125 -21.85 20.07 -14.37
N GLY A 126 -22.98 20.07 -15.08
CA GLY A 126 -23.74 18.90 -15.51
C GLY A 126 -24.63 18.28 -14.44
N ARG A 127 -24.53 18.74 -13.20
CA ARG A 127 -25.37 18.32 -12.07
C ARG A 127 -26.53 19.27 -11.79
N GLU A 128 -26.60 20.36 -12.54
CA GLU A 128 -27.60 21.40 -12.36
C GLU A 128 -29.04 20.90 -12.58
N LYS A 129 -29.94 21.44 -11.82
CA LYS A 129 -31.38 21.25 -12.02
C LYS A 129 -31.87 22.14 -13.18
N ALA A 130 -33.01 21.77 -13.80
CA ALA A 130 -33.56 22.45 -14.97
C ALA A 130 -33.64 24.00 -14.86
N PRO A 131 -34.05 24.61 -13.71
CA PRO A 131 -34.06 26.06 -13.59
C PRO A 131 -32.70 26.72 -13.84
N ALA A 132 -31.64 26.20 -13.19
CA ALA A 132 -30.29 26.74 -13.36
C ALA A 132 -29.74 26.53 -14.76
N ALA A 133 -29.93 25.32 -15.35
CA ALA A 133 -29.50 24.98 -16.69
C ALA A 133 -30.15 25.88 -17.76
N LEU A 134 -31.49 26.09 -17.64
CA LEU A 134 -32.21 26.92 -18.60
C LEU A 134 -31.89 28.42 -18.47
N LEU A 135 -31.70 28.91 -17.20
CA LEU A 135 -31.27 30.31 -16.99
C LEU A 135 -29.88 30.54 -17.56
N ARG A 136 -28.94 29.61 -17.34
CA ARG A 136 -27.60 29.68 -17.93
C ARG A 136 -27.67 29.77 -19.46
N LYS A 137 -28.40 28.84 -20.10
CA LYS A 137 -28.60 28.82 -21.55
C LYS A 137 -29.21 30.14 -22.04
N ALA A 138 -30.25 30.64 -21.39
CA ALA A 138 -30.95 31.88 -21.76
C ALA A 138 -30.02 33.09 -21.61
N LEU A 139 -29.23 33.17 -20.53
CA LEU A 139 -28.27 34.25 -20.32
C LEU A 139 -27.18 34.27 -21.40
N VAL A 140 -26.65 33.08 -21.75
CA VAL A 140 -25.66 32.99 -22.85
C VAL A 140 -26.28 33.34 -24.20
N CYS A 141 -27.51 32.90 -24.49
CA CYS A 141 -28.24 33.32 -25.68
C CYS A 141 -28.33 34.86 -25.81
N ARG A 142 -28.65 35.55 -24.72
CA ARG A 142 -28.70 37.01 -24.68
C ARG A 142 -27.34 37.62 -25.08
N ARG A 143 -26.26 37.18 -24.42
CA ARG A 143 -24.91 37.72 -24.65
C ARG A 143 -24.37 37.42 -26.07
N MET A 144 -24.70 36.25 -26.63
CA MET A 144 -24.34 35.93 -28.01
C MET A 144 -25.26 36.60 -29.02
N GLY A 145 -26.54 36.81 -28.69
CA GLY A 145 -27.52 37.44 -29.57
C GLY A 145 -27.27 38.93 -29.78
N ASP A 146 -26.66 39.63 -28.84
CA ASP A 146 -26.23 41.03 -29.03
C ASP A 146 -25.13 41.19 -30.10
N GLN A 147 -24.51 40.07 -30.51
CA GLN A 147 -23.42 40.03 -31.51
C GLN A 147 -23.81 39.37 -32.86
N SER A 148 -25.00 38.74 -32.94
CA SER A 148 -25.47 37.95 -34.08
C SER A 148 -26.83 38.41 -34.57
N SER A 149 -27.01 38.49 -35.92
CA SER A 149 -28.29 38.84 -36.56
C SER A 149 -29.30 37.66 -36.65
N ASN A 150 -28.87 36.44 -36.32
CA ASN A 150 -29.74 35.25 -36.38
C ASN A 150 -30.17 34.82 -34.96
N PRO A 151 -31.45 34.38 -34.76
CA PRO A 151 -31.90 33.88 -33.49
C PRO A 151 -31.11 32.62 -33.07
N GLN A 152 -30.72 32.57 -31.80
CA GLN A 152 -30.01 31.41 -31.24
C GLN A 152 -30.98 30.24 -31.09
N VAL A 153 -30.48 29.02 -31.31
CA VAL A 153 -31.26 27.78 -31.14
C VAL A 153 -31.22 27.36 -29.70
N PHE A 154 -32.38 27.23 -29.05
CA PHE A 154 -32.52 26.83 -27.66
C PHE A 154 -33.01 25.38 -27.54
N GLU A 155 -32.11 24.46 -27.25
CA GLU A 155 -32.41 23.04 -27.16
C GLU A 155 -33.11 22.68 -25.84
N ILE A 156 -34.26 22.01 -25.96
CA ILE A 156 -35.01 21.39 -24.86
C ILE A 156 -34.95 19.87 -25.00
N TRP A 157 -34.59 19.17 -23.92
CA TRP A 157 -34.58 17.72 -23.90
C TRP A 157 -36.00 17.17 -23.86
N GLY A 158 -36.30 16.23 -24.73
CA GLY A 158 -37.64 15.68 -24.92
C GLY A 158 -38.54 16.60 -25.76
N ASP A 159 -39.83 16.48 -25.57
CA ASP A 159 -40.85 17.30 -26.25
C ASP A 159 -41.27 18.55 -25.43
N GLY A 160 -40.62 18.79 -24.29
CA GLY A 160 -40.90 19.91 -23.42
C GLY A 160 -42.19 19.80 -22.58
N THR A 161 -42.99 18.74 -22.75
CA THR A 161 -44.28 18.59 -22.06
C THR A 161 -44.19 18.03 -20.65
N GLN A 162 -43.02 17.51 -20.23
CA GLN A 162 -42.81 16.97 -18.90
C GLN A 162 -43.07 18.04 -17.83
N ARG A 163 -43.84 17.69 -16.79
CA ARG A 163 -44.19 18.62 -15.73
C ARG A 163 -43.37 18.39 -14.45
N ARG A 164 -42.89 19.46 -13.87
CA ARG A 164 -42.11 19.47 -12.62
C ARG A 164 -42.52 20.65 -11.75
N SER A 165 -42.56 20.41 -10.43
CA SER A 165 -42.59 21.53 -9.48
C SER A 165 -41.19 21.84 -9.02
N PHE A 166 -40.93 23.12 -8.72
CA PHE A 166 -39.63 23.62 -8.28
C PHE A 166 -39.79 24.47 -7.04
N LEU A 167 -39.01 24.17 -5.99
CA LEU A 167 -39.01 24.89 -4.73
C LEU A 167 -37.77 25.77 -4.61
N PHE A 168 -37.98 27.06 -4.29
CA PHE A 168 -36.85 27.96 -4.08
C PHE A 168 -36.11 27.63 -2.76
N ILE A 169 -34.79 27.84 -2.76
CA ILE A 169 -33.91 27.39 -1.66
C ILE A 169 -34.28 28.01 -0.32
N ASP A 170 -34.68 29.29 -0.26
CA ASP A 170 -35.02 29.93 1.01
C ASP A 170 -36.26 29.27 1.65
N ASP A 171 -37.28 28.96 0.86
CA ASP A 171 -38.45 28.22 1.32
C ASP A 171 -38.10 26.82 1.78
N ALA A 172 -37.15 26.16 1.08
CA ALA A 172 -36.68 24.83 1.48
C ALA A 172 -35.96 24.89 2.85
N VAL A 173 -35.10 25.88 3.07
CA VAL A 173 -34.40 26.10 4.35
C VAL A 173 -35.39 26.37 5.47
N GLU A 174 -36.40 27.21 5.24
CA GLU A 174 -37.46 27.47 6.24
C GLU A 174 -38.21 26.18 6.60
N ALA A 175 -38.60 25.37 5.61
CA ALA A 175 -39.27 24.10 5.82
C ALA A 175 -38.43 23.13 6.63
N ILE A 176 -37.11 23.01 6.29
CA ILE A 176 -36.15 22.16 7.02
C ILE A 176 -36.05 22.57 8.48
N LEU A 177 -35.94 23.88 8.76
CA LEU A 177 -35.85 24.37 10.13
C LEU A 177 -37.16 24.09 10.89
N LYS A 178 -38.31 24.31 10.28
CA LYS A 178 -39.61 23.97 10.90
C LYS A 178 -39.75 22.47 11.16
N LEU A 179 -39.35 21.61 10.23
CA LEU A 179 -39.37 20.18 10.41
C LEU A 179 -38.41 19.74 11.52
N LEU A 180 -37.24 20.30 11.56
CA LEU A 180 -36.21 19.98 12.56
C LEU A 180 -36.68 20.21 13.98
N PHE A 181 -37.41 21.29 14.19
CA PHE A 181 -37.96 21.69 15.51
C PHE A 181 -39.42 21.22 15.76
N SER A 182 -40.06 20.56 14.79
CA SER A 182 -41.37 19.93 14.97
C SER A 182 -41.27 18.62 15.78
N SER A 183 -42.40 18.07 16.14
CA SER A 183 -42.52 16.71 16.72
C SER A 183 -42.76 15.60 15.68
N CYS A 184 -42.79 15.94 14.39
CA CYS A 184 -43.12 14.99 13.33
C CYS A 184 -41.95 14.08 13.03
N SER A 185 -42.07 12.79 13.33
CA SER A 185 -41.06 11.75 13.02
C SER A 185 -41.32 11.04 11.71
N GLU A 186 -42.46 11.23 11.09
CA GLU A 186 -42.78 10.66 9.81
C GLU A 186 -42.22 11.49 8.65
N PRO A 187 -41.99 10.87 7.47
CA PRO A 187 -41.55 11.61 6.29
C PRO A 187 -42.52 12.75 5.91
N VAL A 188 -41.96 13.91 5.54
CA VAL A 188 -42.69 15.09 5.08
C VAL A 188 -42.14 15.55 3.73
N ASN A 189 -43.03 15.79 2.78
CA ASN A 189 -42.70 16.39 1.50
C ASN A 189 -42.25 17.84 1.68
N ILE A 190 -41.13 18.17 1.11
CA ILE A 190 -40.59 19.53 1.02
C ILE A 190 -40.47 19.88 -0.46
N GLY A 191 -41.48 20.52 -0.98
CA GLY A 191 -41.62 20.83 -2.39
C GLY A 191 -42.59 21.95 -2.68
N SER A 192 -42.76 22.31 -3.95
CA SER A 192 -43.81 23.19 -4.42
C SER A 192 -44.99 22.38 -4.99
N ASP A 193 -46.19 22.84 -4.82
CA ASP A 193 -47.40 22.27 -5.41
C ASP A 193 -47.72 22.88 -6.79
N GLN A 194 -46.89 23.81 -7.28
CA GLN A 194 -47.05 24.46 -8.61
C GLN A 194 -46.15 23.79 -9.63
N ALA A 195 -46.70 22.87 -10.42
CA ALA A 195 -45.98 22.22 -11.50
C ALA A 195 -46.12 23.01 -12.82
N VAL A 196 -44.99 23.18 -13.50
CA VAL A 196 -44.86 23.76 -14.84
C VAL A 196 -44.25 22.78 -15.79
N THR A 197 -44.54 22.92 -17.11
CA THR A 197 -43.81 22.17 -18.12
C THR A 197 -42.38 22.66 -18.28
N ILE A 198 -41.50 21.84 -18.82
CA ILE A 198 -40.12 22.24 -19.10
C ILE A 198 -40.10 23.35 -20.14
N GLN A 199 -41.03 23.34 -21.10
CA GLN A 199 -41.20 24.44 -22.06
C GLN A 199 -41.56 25.75 -21.36
N GLU A 200 -42.62 25.76 -20.49
CA GLU A 200 -42.99 26.94 -19.69
C GLU A 200 -41.85 27.47 -18.85
N LEU A 201 -41.04 26.56 -18.27
CA LEU A 201 -39.83 26.96 -17.51
C LEU A 201 -38.76 27.60 -18.39
N ALA A 202 -38.56 27.09 -19.61
CA ALA A 202 -37.65 27.69 -20.61
C ALA A 202 -38.15 29.07 -21.05
N GLU A 203 -39.45 29.23 -21.25
CA GLU A 203 -40.04 30.52 -21.55
C GLU A 203 -39.89 31.54 -20.42
N ILE A 204 -40.01 31.08 -19.18
CA ILE A 204 -39.73 31.93 -18.01
C ILE A 204 -38.24 32.33 -17.98
N ALA A 205 -37.31 31.41 -18.26
CA ALA A 205 -35.88 31.73 -18.33
C ALA A 205 -35.56 32.78 -19.42
N LEU A 206 -36.13 32.64 -20.61
CA LEU A 206 -35.97 33.61 -21.69
C LEU A 206 -36.56 34.98 -21.33
N ARG A 207 -37.74 35.03 -20.72
CA ARG A 207 -38.33 36.28 -20.20
C ARG A 207 -37.47 36.93 -19.14
N CYS A 208 -36.97 36.19 -18.17
CA CYS A 208 -36.11 36.73 -17.11
C CYS A 208 -34.81 37.34 -17.68
N THR A 209 -34.24 36.77 -18.75
CA THR A 209 -33.01 37.22 -19.39
C THR A 209 -33.24 38.25 -20.52
N GLU A 210 -34.49 38.46 -20.95
CA GLU A 210 -34.85 39.25 -22.13
C GLU A 210 -34.19 38.68 -23.43
N ALA A 211 -33.87 37.40 -23.42
CA ALA A 211 -33.25 36.71 -24.56
C ALA A 211 -34.30 36.27 -25.60
N ARG A 212 -33.87 36.23 -26.88
CA ARG A 212 -34.69 35.68 -27.98
C ARG A 212 -33.99 34.43 -28.50
N ALA A 213 -34.74 33.34 -28.59
CA ALA A 213 -34.25 32.09 -29.14
C ALA A 213 -35.39 31.26 -29.72
N GLU A 214 -35.07 30.35 -30.68
CA GLU A 214 -35.99 29.39 -31.24
C GLU A 214 -35.82 28.03 -30.55
N PHE A 215 -36.92 27.42 -30.13
CA PHE A 215 -36.87 26.12 -29.45
C PHE A 215 -36.62 24.98 -30.46
N THR A 216 -35.72 24.09 -30.08
CA THR A 216 -35.54 22.76 -30.70
C THR A 216 -35.71 21.68 -29.64
N TYR A 217 -36.15 20.53 -30.04
CA TYR A 217 -36.50 19.43 -29.13
C TYR A 217 -35.66 18.21 -29.45
N ASP A 218 -34.86 17.74 -28.49
CA ASP A 218 -34.08 16.53 -28.61
C ASP A 218 -34.77 15.37 -27.87
N THR A 219 -35.55 14.59 -28.61
CA THR A 219 -36.29 13.45 -28.08
C THR A 219 -35.44 12.21 -27.84
N THR A 220 -34.15 12.22 -28.18
CA THR A 220 -33.20 11.12 -27.93
C THR A 220 -32.66 11.15 -26.50
N LYS A 221 -32.82 12.25 -25.79
CA LYS A 221 -32.32 12.40 -24.42
C LYS A 221 -33.24 11.77 -23.38
N PRO A 222 -32.69 11.34 -22.22
CA PRO A 222 -33.46 10.77 -21.11
C PRO A 222 -34.50 11.75 -20.58
N LEU A 223 -35.76 11.35 -20.53
CA LEU A 223 -36.91 12.21 -20.14
C LEU A 223 -37.26 12.11 -18.66
N GLY A 224 -36.95 11.00 -18.03
CA GLY A 224 -37.43 10.66 -16.70
C GLY A 224 -38.93 10.42 -16.66
N VAL A 225 -39.60 10.78 -15.56
CA VAL A 225 -41.07 10.61 -15.39
C VAL A 225 -41.84 11.71 -16.09
N ALA A 226 -43.10 11.45 -16.51
CA ALA A 226 -43.93 12.41 -17.21
C ALA A 226 -44.31 13.62 -16.36
N SER A 227 -44.64 13.36 -15.07
CA SER A 227 -45.00 14.45 -14.14
C SER A 227 -44.51 14.13 -12.72
N ARG A 228 -44.10 15.19 -12.01
CA ARG A 228 -43.77 15.11 -10.60
C ARG A 228 -44.13 16.41 -9.90
N ASN A 229 -45.11 16.31 -8.98
CA ASN A 229 -45.56 17.42 -8.20
C ASN A 229 -45.71 17.05 -6.73
N SER A 230 -45.44 17.96 -5.82
CA SER A 230 -45.52 17.75 -4.38
C SER A 230 -46.95 17.97 -3.89
N ASN A 231 -47.50 17.08 -3.06
CA ASN A 231 -48.60 17.42 -2.20
C ASN A 231 -48.06 17.99 -0.88
N ASN A 232 -48.49 19.20 -0.52
CA ASN A 232 -47.99 19.90 0.65
C ASN A 232 -49.02 19.95 1.82
N GLU A 233 -50.08 19.19 1.76
CA GLU A 233 -51.13 19.19 2.82
C GLU A 233 -50.55 18.78 4.16
N LYS A 234 -49.72 17.74 4.22
CA LYS A 234 -49.04 17.32 5.46
C LYS A 234 -48.06 18.38 5.95
N ALA A 235 -47.25 18.96 5.09
CA ALA A 235 -46.30 20.01 5.47
C ALA A 235 -47.07 21.23 6.06
N LEU A 236 -48.23 21.60 5.49
CA LEU A 236 -49.09 22.65 6.04
C LEU A 236 -49.62 22.26 7.42
N ALA A 237 -50.15 21.06 7.56
CA ALA A 237 -50.77 20.60 8.81
C ALA A 237 -49.79 20.49 9.96
N VAL A 238 -48.56 19.94 9.73
CA VAL A 238 -47.59 19.65 10.80
C VAL A 238 -46.57 20.74 11.02
N LEU A 239 -46.25 21.56 9.99
CA LEU A 239 -45.21 22.61 10.05
C LEU A 239 -45.78 24.03 9.96
N ALA A 240 -47.08 24.19 9.69
CA ALA A 240 -47.69 25.47 9.31
C ALA A 240 -46.88 26.20 8.22
N TRP A 241 -46.46 25.46 7.19
CA TRP A 241 -45.57 25.95 6.15
C TRP A 241 -46.16 25.74 4.75
N ARG A 242 -45.95 26.75 3.91
CA ARG A 242 -46.17 26.71 2.45
C ARG A 242 -45.05 27.46 1.75
N PRO A 243 -44.70 27.13 0.49
CA PRO A 243 -43.82 27.97 -0.32
C PRO A 243 -44.31 29.38 -0.45
N SER A 244 -43.44 30.34 -0.23
CA SER A 244 -43.76 31.78 -0.27
C SER A 244 -43.20 32.47 -1.52
N VAL A 245 -42.09 31.96 -2.06
CA VAL A 245 -41.42 32.52 -3.23
C VAL A 245 -42.01 31.91 -4.50
N SER A 246 -42.56 32.77 -5.39
CA SER A 246 -43.06 32.31 -6.68
C SER A 246 -41.93 31.83 -7.56
N LEU A 247 -42.23 30.90 -8.51
CA LEU A 247 -41.23 30.38 -9.47
C LEU A 247 -40.54 31.52 -10.23
N GLN A 248 -41.30 32.53 -10.65
CA GLN A 248 -40.74 33.65 -11.42
C GLN A 248 -39.78 34.50 -10.59
N GLU A 249 -40.08 34.78 -9.35
CA GLU A 249 -39.20 35.50 -8.43
C GLU A 249 -37.94 34.69 -8.05
N GLY A 250 -38.09 33.38 -7.80
CA GLY A 250 -36.98 32.49 -7.54
C GLY A 250 -36.02 32.37 -8.76
N MET A 251 -36.60 32.30 -9.99
CA MET A 251 -35.83 32.30 -11.23
C MET A 251 -35.04 33.63 -11.39
N ARG A 252 -35.66 34.77 -11.09
CA ARG A 252 -34.98 36.09 -11.16
C ARG A 252 -33.78 36.15 -10.17
N ARG A 253 -33.98 35.75 -8.90
CA ARG A 253 -32.88 35.73 -7.90
C ARG A 253 -31.79 34.75 -8.29
N THR A 254 -32.15 33.62 -8.84
CA THR A 254 -31.18 32.63 -9.33
C THR A 254 -30.40 33.15 -10.52
N LEU A 255 -31.05 33.88 -11.44
CA LEU A 255 -30.42 34.54 -12.59
C LEU A 255 -29.37 35.56 -12.14
N GLU A 256 -29.71 36.44 -11.21
CA GLU A 256 -28.80 37.47 -10.69
C GLU A 256 -27.52 36.85 -10.14
N TRP A 257 -27.66 35.73 -9.41
CA TRP A 257 -26.51 34.97 -8.90
C TRP A 257 -25.72 34.33 -10.05
N ILE A 258 -26.39 33.64 -11.00
CA ILE A 258 -25.72 32.99 -12.15
C ILE A 258 -24.99 34.04 -12.99
N GLN A 259 -25.56 35.25 -13.14
CA GLN A 259 -24.94 36.35 -13.89
C GLN A 259 -23.61 36.77 -13.27
N THR A 260 -23.55 36.92 -11.93
CA THR A 260 -22.31 37.21 -11.22
C THR A 260 -21.29 36.08 -11.40
N GLN A 261 -21.70 34.82 -11.29
CA GLN A 261 -20.81 33.68 -11.49
C GLN A 261 -20.26 33.61 -12.93
N LEU A 262 -21.11 33.96 -13.92
CA LEU A 262 -20.70 33.98 -15.31
C LEU A 262 -19.72 35.12 -15.58
N ASP A 263 -19.92 36.32 -15.01
CA ASP A 263 -19.01 37.45 -15.14
C ASP A 263 -17.64 37.16 -14.55
N ASP A 264 -17.59 36.54 -13.37
CA ASP A 264 -16.36 36.08 -12.75
C ASP A 264 -15.63 35.03 -13.60
N LEU A 265 -16.38 34.09 -14.18
CA LEU A 265 -15.88 33.04 -15.02
C LEU A 265 -15.27 33.58 -16.33
N VAL A 266 -15.99 34.45 -17.01
CA VAL A 266 -15.50 35.10 -18.26
C VAL A 266 -14.23 35.87 -17.98
N SER A 267 -14.23 36.69 -16.91
CA SER A 267 -13.06 37.48 -16.52
C SER A 267 -11.84 36.62 -16.17
N GLU A 268 -12.03 35.47 -15.55
CA GLU A 268 -10.97 34.53 -15.23
C GLU A 268 -10.43 33.84 -16.50
N ASN A 269 -11.32 33.44 -17.41
CA ASN A 269 -10.93 32.83 -18.69
C ASN A 269 -10.19 33.80 -19.61
N GLU A 270 -10.63 35.08 -19.67
CA GLU A 270 -9.89 36.12 -20.39
C GLU A 270 -8.48 36.31 -19.81
N ARG A 271 -8.30 36.30 -18.49
CA ARG A 271 -6.97 36.37 -17.86
C ARG A 271 -6.09 35.16 -18.20
N ARG A 272 -6.69 34.01 -18.51
CA ARG A 272 -6.01 32.79 -18.96
C ARG A 272 -5.81 32.75 -20.49
N GLY A 273 -6.22 33.76 -21.22
CA GLY A 273 -6.04 33.89 -22.67
C GLY A 273 -7.09 33.18 -23.53
N PHE A 274 -8.24 32.84 -22.95
CA PHE A 274 -9.39 32.32 -23.70
C PHE A 274 -10.25 33.48 -24.26
N ASP A 275 -10.80 33.27 -25.48
CA ASP A 275 -11.75 34.20 -26.03
C ASP A 275 -13.11 34.14 -25.35
N GLN A 276 -13.73 35.29 -25.16
CA GLN A 276 -15.06 35.43 -24.58
C GLN A 276 -16.12 34.64 -25.38
N GLU A 277 -16.04 34.73 -26.73
CA GLU A 277 -16.98 34.04 -27.62
C GLU A 277 -16.87 32.51 -27.49
N GLU A 278 -15.66 31.98 -27.39
CA GLU A 278 -15.41 30.53 -27.15
C GLU A 278 -15.95 30.08 -25.78
N THR A 279 -15.76 30.92 -24.76
CA THR A 279 -16.29 30.67 -23.40
C THR A 279 -17.83 30.61 -23.43
N LEU A 280 -18.48 31.56 -24.04
CA LEU A 280 -19.94 31.63 -24.15
C LEU A 280 -20.51 30.50 -25.02
N ALA A 281 -19.89 30.17 -26.15
CA ALA A 281 -20.32 29.12 -27.04
C ALA A 281 -20.27 27.73 -26.36
N THR A 282 -19.31 27.56 -25.51
CA THR A 282 -19.16 26.28 -24.72
C THR A 282 -20.21 26.18 -23.65
N LEU A 283 -20.48 27.24 -22.91
CA LEU A 283 -21.54 27.25 -21.88
C LEU A 283 -22.94 27.11 -22.50
N PHE A 284 -23.12 27.44 -23.76
CA PHE A 284 -24.39 27.31 -24.46
C PHE A 284 -24.69 25.84 -24.88
N ARG A 285 -23.65 25.13 -25.35
CA ARG A 285 -23.79 23.75 -25.78
C ARG A 285 -24.10 22.88 -24.54
N SER A 286 -25.07 22.00 -24.63
CA SER A 286 -25.53 21.12 -23.55
C SER A 286 -24.48 20.07 -23.11
N LYS A 287 -23.40 19.90 -23.84
CA LYS A 287 -22.23 19.25 -23.34
C LYS A 287 -21.56 20.27 -22.42
N VAL A 288 -21.68 20.04 -21.12
CA VAL A 288 -20.89 20.70 -20.12
C VAL A 288 -19.43 20.40 -20.43
N ILE A 289 -18.86 21.26 -21.21
CA ILE A 289 -17.43 21.42 -21.21
C ILE A 289 -17.23 22.43 -20.10
N ASP A 290 -16.73 21.97 -18.96
CA ASP A 290 -16.15 22.85 -17.98
C ASP A 290 -15.00 23.61 -18.65
N LEU A 291 -15.28 24.84 -19.09
CA LEU A 291 -14.19 25.77 -19.46
C LEU A 291 -13.42 26.23 -18.22
N VAL A 292 -13.87 25.80 -17.04
CA VAL A 292 -13.22 25.91 -15.74
C VAL A 292 -13.04 24.55 -15.07
N ALA A 293 -13.53 23.45 -15.59
CA ALA A 293 -12.84 22.20 -15.35
C ALA A 293 -11.43 22.43 -15.89
N GLU A 294 -10.49 22.58 -15.00
CA GLU A 294 -9.08 22.58 -15.32
C GLU A 294 -8.90 21.46 -16.33
N ARG A 295 -8.56 21.80 -17.59
CA ARG A 295 -8.13 20.80 -18.56
C ARG A 295 -6.85 20.22 -18.00
N LEU A 296 -6.97 19.17 -17.24
CA LEU A 296 -5.85 18.54 -16.58
C LEU A 296 -4.96 17.92 -17.65
N THR A 297 -3.80 18.52 -17.83
CA THR A 297 -2.86 18.14 -18.88
C THR A 297 -1.83 17.16 -18.34
N PHE A 298 -1.80 15.98 -18.93
CA PHE A 298 -0.82 14.95 -18.67
C PHE A 298 0.36 15.08 -19.64
N ALA A 299 1.54 15.38 -19.13
CA ALA A 299 2.77 15.34 -19.88
C ALA A 299 3.28 13.89 -19.92
N ILE A 300 3.29 13.28 -21.09
CA ILE A 300 3.87 11.96 -21.31
C ILE A 300 5.34 12.17 -21.63
N ILE A 301 6.21 11.94 -20.65
CA ILE A 301 7.66 12.12 -20.77
C ILE A 301 8.24 10.86 -21.39
N LEU A 302 8.63 10.92 -22.66
CA LEU A 302 8.96 9.76 -23.49
C LEU A 302 10.35 9.88 -24.12
N PRO A 303 11.44 9.50 -23.42
CA PRO A 303 12.75 9.38 -24.03
C PRO A 303 12.79 8.15 -24.94
N ILE A 304 13.30 8.30 -26.18
CA ILE A 304 13.45 7.23 -27.16
C ILE A 304 14.86 7.20 -27.75
N THR A 305 15.30 6.01 -28.17
CA THR A 305 16.55 5.85 -28.89
C THR A 305 16.52 4.62 -29.81
N SER A 306 17.03 4.76 -31.03
CA SER A 306 17.26 3.64 -31.92
C SER A 306 18.60 2.94 -31.66
N ARG A 307 19.47 3.55 -30.85
CA ARG A 307 20.83 3.05 -30.58
C ARG A 307 20.81 1.90 -29.56
N GLY A 308 21.55 0.86 -29.87
CA GLY A 308 21.66 -0.34 -29.02
C GLY A 308 20.61 -1.40 -29.31
N LEU A 309 19.80 -1.24 -30.35
CA LEU A 309 18.92 -2.26 -30.90
C LEU A 309 19.62 -2.99 -32.05
N GLY A 310 19.23 -4.23 -32.34
CA GLY A 310 19.72 -5.00 -33.49
C GLY A 310 19.26 -4.42 -34.82
N ASP A 311 17.99 -3.98 -34.90
CA ASP A 311 17.41 -3.18 -35.99
C ASP A 311 16.93 -1.82 -35.44
N PRO A 312 17.38 -0.68 -35.98
CA PRO A 312 16.90 0.64 -35.60
C PRO A 312 15.39 0.83 -35.82
N ASN A 313 14.76 0.06 -36.72
CA ASN A 313 13.29 0.14 -36.92
C ASN A 313 12.49 -0.38 -35.72
N ASP A 314 13.04 -1.29 -34.90
CA ASP A 314 12.37 -1.80 -33.68
C ASP A 314 11.96 -0.65 -32.74
N CYS A 315 12.74 0.43 -32.70
CA CYS A 315 12.40 1.63 -31.93
C CYS A 315 11.13 2.32 -32.46
N LEU A 316 10.96 2.42 -33.78
CA LEU A 316 9.77 3.00 -34.40
C LEU A 316 8.54 2.11 -34.21
N ASP A 317 8.72 0.80 -34.22
CA ASP A 317 7.63 -0.14 -33.97
C ASP A 317 7.18 -0.12 -32.50
N ASN A 318 8.12 -0.01 -31.56
CA ASN A 318 7.82 0.21 -30.15
C ASN A 318 7.06 1.54 -29.95
N LEU A 319 7.57 2.64 -30.54
CA LEU A 319 6.91 3.96 -30.47
C LEU A 319 5.48 3.89 -31.06
N ARG A 320 5.31 3.20 -32.20
CA ARG A 320 3.98 3.01 -32.80
C ARG A 320 3.05 2.24 -31.87
N SER A 321 3.53 1.15 -31.29
CA SER A 321 2.77 0.33 -30.35
C SER A 321 2.37 1.13 -29.11
N PHE A 322 3.31 1.86 -28.50
CA PHE A 322 3.05 2.72 -27.35
C PHE A 322 1.98 3.79 -27.67
N CYS A 323 2.18 4.55 -28.76
CA CYS A 323 1.25 5.61 -29.14
C CYS A 323 -0.14 5.10 -29.54
N GLN A 324 -0.22 3.88 -30.13
CA GLN A 324 -1.50 3.25 -30.42
C GLN A 324 -2.22 2.88 -29.12
N THR A 325 -1.54 2.22 -28.18
CA THR A 325 -2.15 1.87 -26.90
C THR A 325 -2.49 3.09 -26.05
N LEU A 326 -1.67 4.16 -26.12
CA LEU A 326 -2.00 5.43 -25.47
C LEU A 326 -3.31 6.01 -26.01
N LYS A 327 -3.48 6.06 -27.33
CA LYS A 327 -4.70 6.52 -27.98
C LYS A 327 -5.91 5.63 -27.60
N ASP A 328 -5.73 4.33 -27.68
CA ASP A 328 -6.81 3.35 -27.40
C ASP A 328 -7.27 3.38 -25.94
N THR A 329 -6.40 3.72 -25.01
CA THR A 329 -6.70 3.73 -23.56
C THR A 329 -7.12 5.11 -23.02
N THR A 330 -6.87 6.19 -23.78
CA THR A 330 -7.19 7.57 -23.35
C THR A 330 -8.40 8.17 -24.05
N TRP A 331 -8.97 7.54 -25.08
CA TRP A 331 -10.05 8.12 -25.86
C TRP A 331 -11.25 8.55 -25.02
N ARG A 332 -11.64 7.76 -24.02
CA ARG A 332 -12.73 8.11 -23.08
C ARG A 332 -12.37 9.25 -22.13
N ASP A 333 -11.08 9.44 -21.84
CA ASP A 333 -10.62 10.51 -20.98
C ASP A 333 -10.55 11.86 -21.73
N VAL A 334 -10.24 11.80 -23.02
CA VAL A 334 -10.11 12.97 -23.92
C VAL A 334 -11.44 13.35 -24.55
N GLU A 335 -12.35 12.38 -24.81
CA GLU A 335 -13.69 12.65 -25.31
C GLU A 335 -14.58 13.28 -24.24
N VAL A 336 -15.28 14.31 -24.67
CA VAL A 336 -16.09 15.23 -23.86
C VAL A 336 -17.37 14.54 -23.36
N SER A 337 -17.31 13.77 -22.29
CA SER A 337 -18.52 13.19 -21.68
C SER A 337 -18.55 13.26 -20.14
N SER A 338 -17.57 13.88 -19.47
CA SER A 338 -17.50 13.92 -18.01
C SER A 338 -17.14 15.32 -17.49
N ASP A 339 -17.41 15.53 -16.21
CA ASP A 339 -17.20 16.78 -15.46
C ASP A 339 -15.73 17.29 -15.43
N GLN A 340 -14.78 16.52 -15.98
CA GLN A 340 -13.36 16.87 -16.07
C GLN A 340 -12.83 16.50 -17.46
N GLN A 341 -12.17 17.43 -18.14
CA GLN A 341 -11.48 17.17 -19.40
C GLN A 341 -10.02 16.88 -19.14
N PHE A 342 -9.58 15.76 -19.64
CA PHE A 342 -8.17 15.39 -19.63
C PHE A 342 -7.59 15.64 -21.03
N ARG A 343 -6.33 16.03 -21.05
CA ARG A 343 -5.54 16.21 -22.27
C ARG A 343 -4.17 15.59 -22.00
N PHE A 344 -3.55 15.01 -23.02
CA PHE A 344 -2.15 14.65 -22.95
C PHE A 344 -1.31 15.40 -23.99
N VAL A 345 -0.04 15.58 -23.65
CA VAL A 345 1.00 16.08 -24.56
C VAL A 345 2.20 15.15 -24.46
N ILE A 346 2.67 14.63 -25.59
CA ILE A 346 3.84 13.77 -25.66
C ILE A 346 5.09 14.65 -25.77
N TYR A 347 5.96 14.56 -24.76
CA TYR A 347 7.29 15.15 -24.74
C TYR A 347 8.28 14.09 -25.22
N LEU A 348 8.54 14.08 -26.52
CA LEU A 348 9.38 13.11 -27.20
C LEU A 348 10.83 13.60 -27.16
N VAL A 349 11.69 12.85 -26.48
CA VAL A 349 13.11 13.21 -26.37
C VAL A 349 13.96 12.27 -27.19
N ILE A 350 14.77 12.87 -28.06
CA ILE A 350 15.69 12.16 -28.97
C ILE A 350 17.12 12.68 -28.78
N ASP A 351 18.08 11.81 -28.68
CA ASP A 351 19.50 12.20 -28.64
C ASP A 351 19.90 12.88 -29.96
N ALA A 352 20.66 13.97 -29.89
CA ALA A 352 21.14 14.70 -31.07
C ALA A 352 22.01 13.83 -32.01
N GLU A 353 22.65 12.80 -31.47
CA GLU A 353 23.45 11.84 -32.23
C GLU A 353 22.64 10.69 -32.85
N ASP A 354 21.33 10.60 -32.58
CA ASP A 354 20.47 9.58 -33.15
C ASP A 354 19.96 10.00 -34.53
N VAL A 355 20.90 10.00 -35.51
CA VAL A 355 20.64 10.42 -36.89
C VAL A 355 19.47 9.64 -37.51
N PHE A 356 19.26 8.38 -37.15
CA PHE A 356 18.18 7.56 -37.70
C PHE A 356 16.78 8.13 -37.33
N LEU A 357 16.56 8.51 -36.07
CA LEU A 357 15.28 9.04 -35.63
C LEU A 357 15.05 10.49 -36.08
N LEU A 358 16.11 11.29 -36.11
CA LEU A 358 16.05 12.71 -36.54
C LEU A 358 15.92 12.84 -38.05
N GLN A 359 16.44 11.87 -38.81
CA GLN A 359 16.33 11.90 -40.26
C GLN A 359 14.87 11.91 -40.71
N GLU A 360 14.47 12.93 -41.48
CA GLU A 360 13.11 13.11 -41.98
C GLU A 360 12.03 13.17 -40.88
N ASN A 361 12.40 13.45 -39.62
CA ASN A 361 11.51 13.45 -38.45
C ASN A 361 10.73 12.13 -38.29
N LYS A 362 11.41 10.97 -38.49
CA LYS A 362 10.76 9.64 -38.51
C LYS A 362 9.92 9.36 -37.28
N ALA A 363 10.45 9.66 -36.09
CA ALA A 363 9.73 9.45 -34.83
C ALA A 363 8.45 10.27 -34.78
N ARG A 364 8.51 11.55 -35.11
CA ARG A 364 7.34 12.42 -35.14
C ARG A 364 6.29 11.98 -36.17
N ARG A 365 6.73 11.53 -37.34
CA ARG A 365 5.83 11.02 -38.39
C ARG A 365 5.04 9.82 -37.93
N VAL A 366 5.66 8.86 -37.22
CA VAL A 366 4.96 7.70 -36.65
C VAL A 366 3.80 8.12 -35.78
N ILE A 367 3.98 9.15 -34.94
CA ILE A 367 2.93 9.66 -34.04
C ILE A 367 1.82 10.36 -34.84
N LEU A 368 2.18 11.18 -35.83
CA LEU A 368 1.21 11.87 -36.68
C LEU A 368 0.39 10.90 -37.56
N ASP A 369 1.00 9.83 -38.06
CA ASP A 369 0.33 8.82 -38.88
C ASP A 369 -0.75 8.05 -38.09
N LEU A 370 -0.62 8.01 -36.77
CA LEU A 370 -1.65 7.46 -35.87
C LEU A 370 -2.80 8.45 -35.60
N GLY A 371 -2.73 9.65 -36.14
CA GLY A 371 -3.76 10.70 -36.00
C GLY A 371 -3.69 11.47 -34.68
N ILE A 372 -2.56 11.44 -33.97
CA ILE A 372 -2.32 12.31 -32.81
C ILE A 372 -1.94 13.70 -33.32
N PRO A 373 -2.66 14.77 -32.94
CA PRO A 373 -2.44 16.11 -33.47
C PRO A 373 -1.03 16.65 -33.16
N SER A 374 -0.47 17.40 -34.09
CA SER A 374 0.85 18.03 -33.91
C SER A 374 0.95 18.93 -32.67
N THR A 375 -0.18 19.51 -32.25
CA THR A 375 -0.30 20.32 -31.03
C THR A 375 -0.14 19.54 -29.74
N GLN A 376 -0.23 18.21 -29.80
CA GLN A 376 -0.02 17.30 -28.68
C GLN A 376 1.37 16.64 -28.70
N ILE A 377 2.30 17.13 -29.53
CA ILE A 377 3.66 16.60 -29.65
C ILE A 377 4.65 17.74 -29.43
N ARG A 378 5.51 17.58 -28.42
CA ARG A 378 6.71 18.39 -28.20
C ARG A 378 7.93 17.50 -28.46
N GLU A 379 8.75 17.87 -29.43
CA GLU A 379 9.99 17.18 -29.75
C GLU A 379 11.16 17.96 -29.16
N ILE A 380 11.97 17.26 -28.37
CA ILE A 380 13.14 17.82 -27.70
C ILE A 380 14.36 17.04 -28.17
N VAL A 381 15.33 17.75 -28.69
CA VAL A 381 16.61 17.16 -29.11
C VAL A 381 17.61 17.34 -27.98
N ASN A 382 18.04 16.23 -27.38
CA ASN A 382 19.02 16.25 -26.31
C ASN A 382 20.43 16.50 -26.82
N LEU A 383 21.05 17.59 -26.37
CA LEU A 383 22.42 17.97 -26.69
C LEU A 383 23.38 17.81 -25.50
N ASP A 384 22.87 17.75 -24.27
CA ASP A 384 23.65 18.03 -23.07
C ASP A 384 23.96 16.78 -22.24
N HIS A 385 23.28 15.66 -22.48
CA HIS A 385 23.43 14.46 -21.69
C HIS A 385 24.01 13.27 -22.44
N PRO A 386 24.92 12.51 -21.83
CA PRO A 386 25.44 11.28 -22.40
C PRO A 386 24.35 10.22 -22.66
N LYS A 387 24.59 9.33 -23.62
CA LYS A 387 23.69 8.21 -23.92
C LYS A 387 23.35 7.42 -22.65
N GLY A 388 22.08 7.11 -22.46
CA GLY A 388 21.59 6.28 -21.36
C GLY A 388 21.33 7.03 -20.06
N HIS A 389 21.44 8.37 -20.04
CA HIS A 389 21.09 9.20 -18.88
C HIS A 389 19.58 9.50 -18.82
N VAL A 390 18.75 8.45 -18.77
CA VAL A 390 17.27 8.56 -18.85
C VAL A 390 16.69 9.48 -17.78
N CYS A 391 17.19 9.43 -16.54
CA CYS A 391 16.69 10.30 -15.48
C CYS A 391 16.99 11.79 -15.71
N ALA A 392 18.09 12.12 -16.42
CA ALA A 392 18.39 13.48 -16.82
C ALA A 392 17.39 13.97 -17.89
N LEU A 393 17.08 13.12 -18.86
CA LEU A 393 16.07 13.41 -19.87
C LEU A 393 14.67 13.62 -19.25
N TRP A 394 14.30 12.79 -18.26
CA TRP A 394 13.07 12.99 -17.51
C TRP A 394 13.05 14.36 -16.81
N ARG A 395 14.18 14.77 -16.16
CA ARG A 395 14.25 16.08 -15.49
C ARG A 395 14.03 17.25 -16.44
N ASP A 396 14.72 17.25 -17.56
CA ASP A 396 14.66 18.38 -18.49
C ASP A 396 13.30 18.48 -19.17
N CYS A 397 12.74 17.35 -19.63
CA CYS A 397 11.41 17.32 -20.21
C CYS A 397 10.30 17.65 -19.21
N ALA A 398 10.39 17.14 -17.99
CA ALA A 398 9.41 17.47 -16.96
C ALA A 398 9.47 18.97 -16.61
N ARG A 399 10.66 19.59 -16.63
CA ARG A 399 10.81 21.03 -16.40
C ARG A 399 10.20 21.85 -17.54
N GLU A 400 10.38 21.43 -18.80
CA GLU A 400 9.74 22.06 -19.95
C GLU A 400 8.21 21.93 -19.88
N ALA A 401 7.73 20.69 -19.62
CA ALA A 401 6.31 20.44 -19.44
C ALA A 401 5.69 21.22 -18.27
N TYR A 402 6.44 21.41 -17.19
CA TYR A 402 6.02 22.26 -16.07
C TYR A 402 5.91 23.73 -16.47
N THR A 403 6.86 24.23 -17.27
CA THR A 403 6.83 25.59 -17.82
C THR A 403 5.66 25.77 -18.80
N ASP A 404 5.31 24.73 -19.56
CA ASP A 404 4.15 24.71 -20.46
C ASP A 404 2.80 24.60 -19.71
N GLY A 405 2.82 24.50 -18.37
CA GLY A 405 1.63 24.48 -17.54
C GLY A 405 0.95 23.11 -17.43
N CYS A 406 1.65 22.00 -17.66
CA CYS A 406 1.12 20.66 -17.45
C CYS A 406 0.91 20.37 -15.96
N ASP A 407 -0.16 19.59 -15.65
CA ASP A 407 -0.56 19.28 -14.29
C ASP A 407 0.05 17.96 -13.79
N TYR A 408 0.13 16.96 -14.66
CA TYR A 408 0.66 15.62 -14.35
C TYR A 408 1.85 15.27 -15.22
N PHE A 409 2.83 14.57 -14.65
CA PHE A 409 4.05 14.16 -15.33
C PHE A 409 4.13 12.64 -15.26
N VAL A 410 3.97 11.98 -16.40
CA VAL A 410 3.97 10.52 -16.56
C VAL A 410 5.32 10.11 -17.10
N LEU A 411 6.15 9.48 -16.28
CA LEU A 411 7.49 9.05 -16.67
C LEU A 411 7.37 7.71 -17.39
N MET A 412 7.67 7.70 -18.70
CA MET A 412 7.44 6.52 -19.56
C MET A 412 8.71 6.05 -20.27
N GLY A 413 8.63 4.83 -20.81
CA GLY A 413 9.53 4.25 -21.81
C GLY A 413 8.80 3.99 -23.11
N ASP A 414 9.52 3.90 -24.22
CA ASP A 414 8.97 3.65 -25.55
C ASP A 414 8.58 2.17 -25.82
N ASP A 415 8.98 1.27 -24.93
CA ASP A 415 8.72 -0.18 -24.98
C ASP A 415 7.54 -0.61 -24.07
N VAL A 416 6.65 0.31 -23.75
CA VAL A 416 5.50 0.09 -22.85
C VAL A 416 4.22 -0.03 -23.67
N ALA A 417 3.32 -0.92 -23.28
CA ALA A 417 1.96 -0.99 -23.77
C ALA A 417 0.97 -0.74 -22.62
N LEU A 418 0.08 0.23 -22.77
CA LEU A 418 -0.99 0.52 -21.83
C LEU A 418 -2.16 -0.43 -22.07
N LEU A 419 -2.75 -1.00 -21.01
CA LEU A 419 -3.72 -2.09 -21.14
C LEU A 419 -5.16 -1.71 -20.75
N ASP A 420 -5.35 -0.69 -19.93
CA ASP A 420 -6.66 -0.36 -19.38
C ASP A 420 -7.11 1.05 -19.78
N GLU A 421 -8.37 1.18 -20.19
CA GLU A 421 -9.00 2.46 -20.57
C GLU A 421 -9.31 3.34 -19.36
N GLY A 422 -9.36 4.65 -19.57
CA GLY A 422 -9.78 5.62 -18.55
C GLY A 422 -8.76 5.84 -17.43
N TRP A 423 -7.49 5.54 -17.68
CA TRP A 423 -6.45 5.60 -16.67
C TRP A 423 -6.12 7.03 -16.21
N MET A 424 -6.29 8.06 -17.06
CA MET A 424 -6.03 9.46 -16.66
C MET A 424 -7.03 9.93 -15.61
N ARG A 425 -8.33 9.66 -15.82
CA ARG A 425 -9.39 9.93 -14.84
C ARG A 425 -9.19 9.17 -13.55
N LYS A 426 -8.86 7.89 -13.67
CA LYS A 426 -8.60 7.04 -12.51
C LYS A 426 -7.35 7.49 -11.74
N CYS A 427 -6.31 7.93 -12.43
CA CYS A 427 -5.14 8.54 -11.81
C CYS A 427 -5.53 9.78 -11.01
N HIS A 428 -6.24 10.73 -11.63
CA HIS A 428 -6.69 11.94 -10.95
C HIS A 428 -7.56 11.63 -9.72
N SER A 429 -8.57 10.75 -9.84
CA SER A 429 -9.42 10.35 -8.71
C SER A 429 -8.60 9.67 -7.60
N THR A 430 -7.54 8.95 -7.95
CA THR A 430 -6.61 8.36 -6.98
C THR A 430 -5.84 9.45 -6.22
N PHE A 431 -5.34 10.51 -6.90
CA PHE A 431 -4.70 11.65 -6.22
C PHE A 431 -5.66 12.34 -5.24
N VAL A 432 -6.94 12.52 -5.63
CA VAL A 432 -7.99 13.08 -4.76
C VAL A 432 -8.19 12.20 -3.52
N SER A 433 -8.40 10.91 -3.72
CA SER A 433 -8.63 9.94 -2.63
C SER A 433 -7.44 9.86 -1.67
N LEU A 434 -6.19 9.91 -2.18
CA LEU A 434 -4.99 9.93 -1.36
C LEU A 434 -4.90 11.20 -0.51
N SER A 435 -5.24 12.36 -1.06
CA SER A 435 -5.29 13.61 -0.31
C SER A 435 -6.35 13.58 0.81
N GLU A 436 -7.56 13.12 0.49
CA GLU A 436 -8.66 13.01 1.44
C GLU A 436 -8.36 12.02 2.57
N SER A 437 -7.80 10.87 2.25
CA SER A 437 -7.53 9.80 3.23
C SER A 437 -6.32 10.08 4.11
N SER A 438 -5.30 10.78 3.60
CA SER A 438 -4.07 11.07 4.34
C SER A 438 -4.07 12.42 5.06
N GLY A 439 -4.94 13.36 4.65
CA GLY A 439 -4.90 14.76 5.08
C GLY A 439 -3.71 15.56 4.51
N ILE A 440 -2.94 14.98 3.58
CA ILE A 440 -1.85 15.67 2.86
C ILE A 440 -2.45 16.48 1.71
N PRO A 441 -1.98 17.70 1.46
CA PRO A 441 -2.49 18.54 0.37
C PRO A 441 -2.45 17.84 -0.99
N PHE A 442 -3.48 18.11 -1.79
CA PHE A 442 -3.63 17.55 -3.13
C PHE A 442 -2.35 17.70 -3.97
N GLY A 443 -2.00 16.65 -4.70
CA GLY A 443 -0.87 16.63 -5.62
C GLY A 443 0.46 16.20 -4.99
N LEU A 444 0.59 16.16 -3.66
CA LEU A 444 1.77 15.61 -2.98
C LEU A 444 1.65 14.09 -2.87
N ALA A 445 1.70 13.40 -3.99
CA ALA A 445 1.52 11.96 -4.10
C ALA A 445 2.31 11.38 -5.29
N CYS A 446 2.47 10.07 -5.29
CA CYS A 446 3.01 9.29 -6.39
C CYS A 446 2.06 8.14 -6.72
N VAL A 447 1.52 8.13 -7.92
CA VAL A 447 0.67 7.06 -8.44
C VAL A 447 1.45 6.32 -9.52
N ALA A 448 1.65 5.01 -9.38
CA ALA A 448 2.36 4.20 -10.35
C ALA A 448 1.43 3.17 -10.99
N PHE A 449 1.70 2.80 -12.24
CA PHE A 449 0.97 1.75 -12.93
C PHE A 449 1.24 0.38 -12.31
N THR A 450 0.30 -0.54 -12.44
CA THR A 450 0.51 -1.96 -12.15
C THR A 450 1.16 -2.63 -13.36
N ASP A 451 2.45 -2.86 -13.27
CA ASP A 451 3.22 -3.50 -14.35
C ASP A 451 3.02 -5.02 -14.32
N VAL A 452 2.42 -5.59 -15.39
CA VAL A 452 2.19 -7.04 -15.47
C VAL A 452 3.48 -7.83 -15.74
N THR A 453 4.53 -7.16 -16.24
CA THR A 453 5.86 -7.77 -16.47
C THR A 453 6.66 -7.83 -15.15
N PHE A 454 6.50 -6.81 -14.30
CA PHE A 454 7.16 -6.72 -12.99
C PHE A 454 6.14 -6.50 -11.86
N PRO A 455 5.30 -7.47 -11.54
CA PRO A 455 4.25 -7.32 -10.53
C PRO A 455 4.82 -6.85 -9.19
N GLY A 456 4.13 -5.89 -8.56
CA GLY A 456 4.52 -5.33 -7.27
C GLY A 456 5.70 -4.34 -7.30
N MET A 457 6.24 -4.00 -8.48
CA MET A 457 7.27 -2.97 -8.64
C MET A 457 6.60 -1.67 -9.10
N PRO A 458 6.79 -0.52 -8.41
CA PRO A 458 6.24 0.77 -8.81
C PRO A 458 7.05 1.31 -9.99
N THR A 459 6.70 0.88 -11.20
CA THR A 459 7.30 1.35 -12.45
C THR A 459 6.44 2.47 -13.04
N PHE A 460 7.06 3.34 -13.84
CA PHE A 460 6.38 4.42 -14.56
C PHE A 460 5.47 5.28 -13.67
N PRO A 461 6.06 5.98 -12.69
CA PRO A 461 5.32 6.81 -11.75
C PRO A 461 4.72 8.04 -12.41
N ILE A 462 3.58 8.45 -11.87
CA ILE A 462 2.89 9.70 -12.20
C ILE A 462 2.99 10.61 -10.99
N ILE A 463 3.45 11.82 -11.19
CA ILE A 463 3.49 12.88 -10.19
C ILE A 463 2.71 14.10 -10.67
N HIS A 464 2.35 14.98 -9.75
CA HIS A 464 1.59 16.20 -10.01
C HIS A 464 2.49 17.44 -9.95
N LYS A 465 2.03 18.57 -10.51
CA LYS A 465 2.77 19.86 -10.50
C LYS A 465 3.19 20.32 -9.10
N SER A 466 2.46 19.94 -8.04
CA SER A 466 2.85 20.23 -6.66
C SER A 466 4.21 19.62 -6.29
N HIS A 467 4.57 18.46 -6.86
CA HIS A 467 5.91 17.90 -6.71
C HIS A 467 6.96 18.84 -7.34
N MET A 468 6.69 19.33 -8.55
CA MET A 468 7.60 20.25 -9.25
C MET A 468 7.79 21.55 -8.47
N GLU A 469 6.74 22.06 -7.81
CA GLU A 469 6.81 23.23 -6.92
C GLU A 469 7.74 22.98 -5.72
N VAL A 470 7.60 21.82 -5.06
CA VAL A 470 8.46 21.43 -3.92
C VAL A 470 9.94 21.38 -4.30
N PHE A 471 10.23 20.82 -5.49
CA PHE A 471 11.60 20.53 -5.93
C PHE A 471 12.14 21.51 -6.99
N GLY A 472 11.53 22.69 -7.14
CA GLY A 472 12.01 23.73 -8.04
C GLY A 472 12.07 23.31 -9.52
N GLY A 473 11.07 22.52 -9.96
CA GLY A 473 10.97 22.03 -11.34
C GLY A 473 11.79 20.76 -11.61
N GLN A 474 12.28 20.06 -10.58
CA GLN A 474 12.98 18.79 -10.75
C GLN A 474 12.11 17.59 -10.40
N VAL A 475 11.99 16.62 -11.30
CA VAL A 475 11.20 15.41 -11.10
C VAL A 475 11.92 14.36 -10.24
N VAL A 476 13.24 14.24 -10.40
CA VAL A 476 14.10 13.37 -9.60
C VAL A 476 15.44 14.08 -9.34
N PRO A 477 16.14 13.81 -8.22
CA PRO A 477 17.46 14.37 -7.95
C PRO A 477 18.51 14.02 -9.02
N GLU A 478 19.53 14.86 -9.15
CA GLU A 478 20.60 14.71 -10.15
C GLU A 478 21.45 13.45 -9.99
N VAL A 479 21.47 12.88 -8.80
CA VAL A 479 22.22 11.66 -8.50
C VAL A 479 21.74 10.43 -9.32
N PHE A 480 20.50 10.46 -9.82
CA PHE A 480 19.94 9.37 -10.62
C PHE A 480 20.37 9.50 -12.09
N VAL A 481 20.93 8.42 -12.63
CA VAL A 481 21.39 8.34 -14.03
C VAL A 481 20.32 7.69 -14.91
N ASN A 482 20.02 6.40 -14.68
CA ASN A 482 19.04 5.67 -15.49
C ASN A 482 18.26 4.58 -14.72
N GLN A 483 18.52 4.40 -13.44
CA GLN A 483 17.82 3.45 -12.58
C GLN A 483 17.41 4.13 -11.27
N ASP A 484 16.54 3.50 -10.52
CA ASP A 484 16.13 3.83 -9.14
C ASP A 484 15.29 5.11 -8.97
N GLY A 485 15.01 5.86 -10.04
CA GLY A 485 14.14 7.05 -9.98
C GLY A 485 12.70 6.69 -9.58
N ASP A 486 12.16 5.61 -10.12
CA ASP A 486 10.80 5.13 -9.85
C ASP A 486 10.61 4.73 -8.38
N PRO A 487 11.41 3.80 -7.82
CA PRO A 487 11.27 3.43 -6.41
C PRO A 487 11.58 4.58 -5.46
N PHE A 488 12.43 5.53 -5.85
CA PHE A 488 12.69 6.74 -5.06
C PHE A 488 11.43 7.59 -4.92
N LEU A 489 10.78 7.95 -6.04
CA LEU A 489 9.55 8.74 -6.03
C LEU A 489 8.45 8.06 -5.23
N PHE A 490 8.27 6.77 -5.46
CA PHE A 490 7.26 6.00 -4.75
C PHE A 490 7.53 5.95 -3.25
N GLN A 491 8.77 5.69 -2.83
CA GLN A 491 9.14 5.63 -1.41
C GLN A 491 9.06 7.00 -0.73
N LEU A 492 9.39 8.08 -1.43
CA LEU A 492 9.23 9.43 -0.91
C LEU A 492 7.79 9.66 -0.43
N TYR A 493 6.82 9.40 -1.31
CA TYR A 493 5.41 9.63 -0.99
C TYR A 493 4.79 8.51 -0.13
N ARG A 494 5.36 7.30 -0.13
CA ARG A 494 4.95 6.24 0.80
C ARG A 494 5.16 6.65 2.25
N ARG A 495 6.21 7.43 2.56
CA ARG A 495 6.45 8.00 3.90
C ARG A 495 5.34 8.96 4.36
N TRP A 496 4.58 9.52 3.43
CA TRP A 496 3.44 10.40 3.69
C TRP A 496 2.08 9.69 3.57
N GLY A 497 2.08 8.41 3.26
CA GLY A 497 0.87 7.64 3.00
C GLY A 497 0.15 8.01 1.70
N THR A 498 0.88 8.66 0.76
CA THR A 498 0.34 9.16 -0.51
C THR A 498 1.00 8.51 -1.73
N ALA A 499 1.48 7.26 -1.60
CA ALA A 499 1.96 6.47 -2.73
C ALA A 499 1.10 5.22 -2.93
N VAL A 500 0.70 4.95 -4.16
CA VAL A 500 -0.08 3.76 -4.51
C VAL A 500 0.21 3.30 -5.94
N MET A 501 0.23 1.98 -6.15
CA MET A 501 0.09 1.41 -7.48
C MET A 501 -1.41 1.24 -7.75
N PHE A 502 -1.95 2.01 -8.71
CA PHE A 502 -3.38 1.94 -9.02
C PHE A 502 -3.68 0.78 -9.98
N SER A 503 -4.95 0.41 -10.10
CA SER A 503 -5.35 -0.83 -10.79
C SER A 503 -5.21 -0.77 -12.32
N CYS A 504 -4.81 0.38 -12.91
CA CYS A 504 -4.54 0.44 -14.34
C CYS A 504 -3.19 -0.22 -14.65
N ARG A 505 -3.23 -1.14 -15.58
CA ARG A 505 -2.12 -2.01 -15.94
C ARG A 505 -1.37 -1.50 -17.14
N LEU A 506 -0.09 -1.84 -17.19
CA LEU A 506 0.74 -1.74 -18.37
C LEU A 506 1.63 -2.98 -18.51
N GLN A 507 2.17 -3.17 -19.69
CA GLN A 507 3.16 -4.21 -20.00
C GLN A 507 4.44 -3.54 -20.47
N ASN A 508 5.57 -3.89 -19.85
CA ASN A 508 6.89 -3.42 -20.23
C ASN A 508 7.60 -4.48 -21.09
N GLY A 509 7.95 -4.14 -22.32
CA GLY A 509 8.47 -5.09 -23.31
C GLY A 509 9.91 -5.53 -23.08
N VAL A 510 10.80 -4.61 -22.69
CA VAL A 510 12.26 -4.84 -22.59
C VAL A 510 12.77 -4.70 -21.15
N GLY A 511 12.02 -4.04 -20.32
CA GLY A 511 12.45 -3.65 -18.96
C GLY A 511 12.89 -4.83 -18.11
N GLY A 512 14.01 -4.68 -17.43
CA GLY A 512 14.58 -5.70 -16.55
C GLY A 512 15.37 -6.81 -17.24
N SER A 513 15.31 -6.93 -18.58
CA SER A 513 16.05 -7.95 -19.32
C SER A 513 17.55 -7.63 -19.41
N THR A 514 18.34 -8.65 -19.78
CA THR A 514 19.77 -8.52 -20.13
C THR A 514 19.97 -7.71 -21.42
N ASN A 515 18.91 -7.44 -22.19
CA ASN A 515 18.92 -6.74 -23.47
C ASN A 515 18.69 -5.23 -23.34
N ALA A 516 18.97 -4.63 -22.18
CA ALA A 516 18.87 -3.18 -22.02
C ALA A 516 19.74 -2.43 -23.03
N ARG A 517 19.21 -1.36 -23.64
CA ARG A 517 19.88 -0.54 -24.67
C ARG A 517 21.09 0.23 -24.14
N TYR A 518 21.28 0.25 -22.83
CA TYR A 518 22.36 0.93 -22.10
C TYR A 518 22.75 0.15 -20.85
N ILE A 519 23.94 0.46 -20.32
CA ILE A 519 24.41 -0.13 -19.07
C ILE A 519 23.57 0.41 -17.91
N LYS A 520 22.95 -0.48 -17.15
CA LYS A 520 22.19 -0.13 -15.96
C LYS A 520 23.11 0.43 -14.88
N GLN A 521 22.83 1.64 -14.41
CA GLN A 521 23.55 2.29 -13.34
C GLN A 521 22.62 2.54 -12.17
N HIS A 522 22.74 1.68 -11.15
CA HIS A 522 22.00 1.81 -9.90
C HIS A 522 22.64 2.84 -8.99
N THR A 523 21.81 3.66 -8.37
CA THR A 523 22.22 4.60 -7.34
C THR A 523 22.10 3.89 -5.99
N ALA A 524 23.16 3.15 -5.58
CA ALA A 524 23.12 2.24 -4.43
C ALA A 524 22.64 2.87 -3.09
N GLU A 525 22.75 4.18 -2.97
CA GLU A 525 22.50 4.92 -1.72
C GLU A 525 21.32 5.91 -1.81
N TRP A 526 20.44 5.76 -2.83
CA TRP A 526 19.33 6.70 -3.03
C TRP A 526 18.36 6.79 -1.84
N SER A 527 18.19 5.70 -1.11
CA SER A 527 17.33 5.62 0.07
C SER A 527 17.92 6.28 1.33
N LEU A 528 19.15 6.76 1.25
CA LEU A 528 19.83 7.50 2.32
C LEU A 528 19.62 9.00 2.19
N MET A 529 20.71 9.75 1.97
CA MET A 529 20.66 11.21 1.94
C MET A 529 19.75 11.81 0.87
N PRO A 530 19.66 11.26 -0.37
CA PRO A 530 18.73 11.80 -1.37
C PRO A 530 17.28 11.75 -0.89
N LEU A 531 16.84 10.63 -0.33
CA LEU A 531 15.47 10.46 0.16
C LEU A 531 15.19 11.33 1.40
N VAL A 532 16.15 11.46 2.33
CA VAL A 532 15.99 12.30 3.53
C VAL A 532 15.91 13.78 3.16
N ARG A 533 16.73 14.24 2.21
CA ARG A 533 16.67 15.63 1.72
C ARG A 533 15.32 15.91 1.06
N ALA A 534 14.83 14.97 0.24
CA ALA A 534 13.54 15.11 -0.39
C ALA A 534 12.38 15.12 0.64
N GLU A 535 12.41 14.25 1.64
CA GLU A 535 11.43 14.26 2.73
C GLU A 535 11.43 15.60 3.49
N ARG A 536 12.61 16.15 3.79
CA ARG A 536 12.73 17.48 4.44
C ARG A 536 12.17 18.59 3.56
N ALA A 537 12.36 18.53 2.24
CA ALA A 537 11.78 19.51 1.31
C ALA A 537 10.26 19.48 1.34
N VAL A 538 9.65 18.28 1.32
CA VAL A 538 8.20 18.11 1.45
C VAL A 538 7.72 18.62 2.82
N ALA A 539 8.39 18.28 3.92
CA ALA A 539 8.04 18.76 5.26
C ALA A 539 8.12 20.29 5.37
N THR A 540 9.13 20.92 4.75
CA THR A 540 9.27 22.37 4.68
C THR A 540 8.13 22.99 3.89
N TYR A 541 7.79 22.44 2.74
CA TYR A 541 6.68 22.91 1.91
C TYR A 541 5.33 22.82 2.64
N LEU A 542 5.07 21.68 3.34
CA LEU A 542 3.87 21.51 4.16
C LEU A 542 3.76 22.57 5.26
N ARG A 543 4.85 22.88 5.92
CA ARG A 543 4.90 23.90 6.97
C ARG A 543 4.68 25.31 6.39
N ASP A 544 5.44 25.66 5.36
CA ASP A 544 5.54 27.03 4.88
C ASP A 544 4.34 27.43 4.00
N ARG A 545 3.75 26.49 3.26
CA ARG A 545 2.63 26.74 2.35
C ARG A 545 1.27 26.31 2.92
N HIS A 546 1.24 25.28 3.76
CA HIS A 546 -0.01 24.71 4.27
C HIS A 546 -0.17 24.79 5.79
N GLY A 547 0.78 25.41 6.50
CA GLY A 547 0.65 25.71 7.92
C GLY A 547 0.72 24.50 8.87
N PHE A 548 1.30 23.38 8.42
CA PHE A 548 1.47 22.21 9.27
C PHE A 548 2.39 22.53 10.45
N SER A 549 1.97 22.18 11.68
CA SER A 549 2.84 22.22 12.84
C SER A 549 3.93 21.13 12.79
N ALA A 550 4.98 21.27 13.59
CA ALA A 550 6.01 20.24 13.69
C ALA A 550 5.43 18.87 14.12
N THR A 551 4.51 18.88 15.08
CA THR A 551 3.78 17.67 15.52
C THR A 551 2.87 17.13 14.42
N GLY A 552 2.12 17.98 13.71
CA GLY A 552 1.28 17.57 12.60
C GLY A 552 2.07 16.93 11.44
N ILE A 553 3.32 17.37 11.21
CA ILE A 553 4.21 16.75 10.23
C ILE A 553 4.62 15.34 10.68
N GLU A 554 5.00 15.15 11.95
CA GLU A 554 5.37 13.83 12.46
C GLU A 554 4.17 12.87 12.50
N ASP A 555 2.97 13.36 12.84
CA ASP A 555 1.73 12.58 12.85
C ASP A 555 1.30 12.16 11.43
N ALA A 556 1.58 12.98 10.42
CA ALA A 556 1.29 12.67 9.03
C ALA A 556 2.24 11.62 8.44
N LYS A 557 3.43 11.44 9.01
CA LYS A 557 4.40 10.45 8.53
C LYS A 557 3.95 9.03 8.84
N LYS A 558 4.12 8.16 7.84
CA LYS A 558 3.88 6.71 7.99
C LYS A 558 5.18 5.98 8.30
N LEU A 559 5.11 5.02 9.20
CA LEU A 559 6.14 4.01 9.32
C LEU A 559 6.13 3.15 8.05
N THR A 560 7.26 2.95 7.40
CA THR A 560 7.37 2.06 6.24
C THR A 560 8.05 0.75 6.61
N LEU A 561 7.42 -0.37 6.28
CA LEU A 561 7.86 -1.72 6.63
C LEU A 561 7.73 -2.64 5.40
N ASP A 562 8.80 -3.34 5.03
CA ASP A 562 8.77 -4.38 4.01
C ASP A 562 8.97 -5.75 4.67
N VAL A 563 8.01 -6.66 4.49
CA VAL A 563 8.07 -8.03 5.03
C VAL A 563 8.71 -8.93 3.97
N ILE A 564 9.91 -9.47 4.28
CA ILE A 564 10.69 -10.31 3.37
C ILE A 564 10.50 -11.77 3.75
N ILE A 565 10.02 -12.58 2.80
CA ILE A 565 9.70 -13.99 2.99
C ILE A 565 10.52 -14.83 1.99
N PRO A 566 11.66 -15.41 2.41
CA PRO A 566 12.35 -16.43 1.63
C PRO A 566 11.48 -17.69 1.59
N CYS A 567 10.98 -18.07 0.42
CA CYS A 567 9.97 -19.10 0.27
C CYS A 567 10.54 -20.31 -0.52
N TYR A 568 10.64 -21.45 0.16
CA TYR A 568 11.09 -22.70 -0.46
C TYR A 568 9.94 -23.68 -0.67
N ARG A 569 9.01 -23.79 0.26
CA ARG A 569 7.94 -24.79 0.25
C ARG A 569 6.72 -24.41 -0.57
N VAL A 570 6.53 -23.11 -0.81
CA VAL A 570 5.39 -22.52 -1.54
C VAL A 570 4.04 -23.03 -1.00
N ASN A 571 3.85 -23.01 0.31
CA ASN A 571 2.58 -23.37 0.92
C ASN A 571 1.62 -22.19 0.90
N ILE A 572 0.65 -22.22 -0.02
CA ILE A 572 -0.30 -21.11 -0.24
C ILE A 572 -1.18 -20.84 1.00
N GLU A 573 -1.53 -21.87 1.78
CA GLU A 573 -2.35 -21.70 2.98
C GLU A 573 -1.61 -20.90 4.05
N ILE A 574 -0.35 -21.26 4.34
CA ILE A 574 0.48 -20.52 5.30
C ILE A 574 0.79 -19.12 4.77
N LEU A 575 1.20 -19.01 3.49
CA LEU A 575 1.45 -17.71 2.89
C LEU A 575 0.21 -16.81 2.95
N SER A 576 -0.99 -17.35 2.72
CA SER A 576 -2.21 -16.55 2.83
C SER A 576 -2.45 -16.00 4.23
N THR A 577 -2.08 -16.72 5.28
CA THR A 577 -2.18 -16.24 6.65
C THR A 577 -1.20 -15.08 6.91
N ILE A 578 0.02 -15.18 6.38
CA ILE A 578 1.02 -14.09 6.50
C ILE A 578 0.58 -12.86 5.68
N LEU A 579 0.12 -13.07 4.45
CA LEU A 579 -0.25 -11.98 3.53
C LEU A 579 -1.57 -11.29 3.91
N SER A 580 -2.39 -11.90 4.77
CA SER A 580 -3.61 -11.31 5.30
C SER A 580 -3.41 -10.52 6.60
N LEU A 581 -2.17 -10.35 7.07
CA LEU A 581 -1.88 -9.58 8.27
C LEU A 581 -2.25 -8.10 8.09
N GLU A 582 -3.01 -7.58 9.02
CA GLU A 582 -3.36 -6.16 9.07
C GLU A 582 -2.31 -5.36 9.84
N ALA A 583 -2.11 -4.13 9.43
CA ALA A 583 -1.23 -3.17 10.08
C ALA A 583 -2.01 -1.93 10.53
N PRO A 584 -1.52 -1.15 11.52
CA PRO A 584 -2.14 0.13 11.85
C PRO A 584 -2.13 1.09 10.66
N SER A 585 -3.14 1.93 10.54
CA SER A 585 -3.27 2.93 9.47
C SER A 585 -2.06 3.88 9.38
N SER A 586 -1.30 4.02 10.45
CA SER A 586 -0.05 4.79 10.52
C SER A 586 1.17 4.05 9.96
N THR A 587 1.02 2.81 9.47
CA THR A 587 2.11 1.98 8.96
C THR A 587 1.79 1.50 7.55
N SER A 588 2.71 1.70 6.62
CA SER A 588 2.63 1.20 5.24
C SER A 588 3.45 -0.08 5.12
N VAL A 589 2.80 -1.17 4.74
CA VAL A 589 3.42 -2.50 4.67
C VAL A 589 3.37 -3.03 3.25
N ASN A 590 4.50 -3.59 2.77
CA ASN A 590 4.54 -4.41 1.56
C ASN A 590 5.14 -5.78 1.90
N PHE A 591 4.74 -6.80 1.15
CA PHE A 591 5.26 -8.15 1.25
C PHE A 591 6.14 -8.49 0.04
N ILE A 592 7.32 -9.05 0.30
CA ILE A 592 8.29 -9.44 -0.73
C ILE A 592 8.58 -10.93 -0.57
N ILE A 593 8.04 -11.73 -1.47
CA ILE A 593 8.19 -13.19 -1.47
C ILE A 593 9.28 -13.55 -2.48
N ILE A 594 10.33 -14.20 -2.01
CA ILE A 594 11.41 -14.70 -2.87
C ILE A 594 11.33 -16.23 -2.91
N VAL A 595 10.78 -16.75 -3.99
CA VAL A 595 10.64 -18.19 -4.19
C VAL A 595 11.97 -18.79 -4.62
N ASP A 596 12.52 -19.68 -3.79
CA ASP A 596 13.82 -20.34 -3.99
C ASP A 596 13.69 -21.79 -4.50
N SER A 597 12.53 -22.12 -5.04
CA SER A 597 12.19 -23.43 -5.62
C SER A 597 11.51 -23.21 -6.98
N PRO A 598 12.26 -22.91 -8.07
CA PRO A 598 11.69 -22.54 -9.37
C PRO A 598 10.81 -23.64 -9.99
N ASP A 599 11.06 -24.89 -9.65
CA ASP A 599 10.31 -26.04 -10.17
C ASP A 599 9.03 -26.35 -9.35
N SER A 600 8.69 -25.52 -8.37
CA SER A 600 7.50 -25.73 -7.54
C SER A 600 6.20 -25.65 -8.36
N PRO A 601 5.34 -26.68 -8.33
CA PRO A 601 4.08 -26.68 -9.07
C PRO A 601 3.06 -25.68 -8.53
N PHE A 602 3.31 -25.07 -7.38
CA PHE A 602 2.40 -24.12 -6.74
C PHE A 602 2.65 -22.67 -7.16
N ILE A 603 3.73 -22.37 -7.89
CA ILE A 603 4.06 -21.02 -8.37
C ILE A 603 2.93 -20.42 -9.23
N PRO A 604 2.35 -21.12 -10.22
CA PRO A 604 1.27 -20.54 -11.02
C PRO A 604 0.05 -20.14 -10.16
N ALA A 605 -0.31 -20.95 -9.16
CA ALA A 605 -1.42 -20.64 -8.26
C ALA A 605 -1.10 -19.46 -7.33
N LEU A 606 0.15 -19.34 -6.86
CA LEU A 606 0.62 -18.21 -6.05
C LEU A 606 0.55 -16.91 -6.88
N LEU A 607 1.06 -16.92 -8.10
CA LEU A 607 1.04 -15.77 -8.99
C LEU A 607 -0.38 -15.39 -9.38
N ALA A 608 -1.24 -16.35 -9.77
CA ALA A 608 -2.63 -16.08 -10.12
C ALA A 608 -3.42 -15.43 -8.97
N ARG A 609 -3.08 -15.74 -7.73
CA ARG A 609 -3.78 -15.22 -6.56
C ARG A 609 -3.32 -13.83 -6.12
N TYR A 610 -2.04 -13.53 -6.25
CA TYR A 610 -1.44 -12.36 -5.59
C TYR A 610 -0.70 -11.39 -6.52
N SER A 611 -0.46 -11.71 -7.80
CA SER A 611 0.28 -10.80 -8.69
C SER A 611 -0.46 -9.49 -9.02
N SER A 612 -1.76 -9.43 -8.79
CA SER A 612 -2.57 -8.21 -8.94
C SER A 612 -2.58 -7.33 -7.68
N ASP A 613 -2.08 -7.82 -6.54
CA ASP A 613 -2.03 -7.03 -5.32
C ASP A 613 -0.81 -6.10 -5.34
N PRO A 614 -1.01 -4.77 -5.29
CA PRO A 614 0.07 -3.80 -5.37
C PRO A 614 1.04 -3.86 -4.17
N ASN A 615 0.61 -4.42 -3.04
CA ASN A 615 1.44 -4.53 -1.84
C ASN A 615 2.22 -5.85 -1.76
N ILE A 616 2.02 -6.75 -2.73
CA ILE A 616 2.66 -8.08 -2.74
C ILE A 616 3.58 -8.21 -3.96
N ARG A 617 4.86 -8.40 -3.70
CA ARG A 617 5.88 -8.62 -4.72
C ARG A 617 6.37 -10.05 -4.67
N ILE A 618 6.29 -10.76 -5.79
CA ILE A 618 6.74 -12.15 -5.91
C ILE A 618 7.89 -12.21 -6.90
N ARG A 619 8.98 -12.85 -6.49
CA ARG A 619 10.15 -13.12 -7.33
C ARG A 619 10.53 -14.58 -7.23
N VAL A 620 10.92 -15.16 -8.35
CA VAL A 620 11.39 -16.55 -8.42
C VAL A 620 12.89 -16.55 -8.73
N ASN A 621 13.68 -17.29 -7.96
CA ASN A 621 15.08 -17.51 -8.24
C ASN A 621 15.24 -18.52 -9.39
N GLU A 622 16.23 -18.34 -10.24
CA GLU A 622 16.51 -19.25 -11.37
C GLU A 622 16.87 -20.67 -10.90
N SER A 623 17.40 -20.80 -9.70
CA SER A 623 17.74 -22.07 -9.05
C SER A 623 17.72 -21.92 -7.54
N ASN A 624 17.73 -23.04 -6.80
CA ASN A 624 17.86 -23.00 -5.34
C ASN A 624 19.21 -22.38 -4.93
N ARG A 625 19.16 -21.17 -4.38
CA ARG A 625 20.33 -20.40 -3.93
C ARG A 625 20.48 -20.35 -2.41
N GLY A 626 19.47 -20.74 -1.65
CA GLY A 626 19.43 -20.74 -0.20
C GLY A 626 18.82 -19.48 0.43
N ALA A 627 18.54 -19.58 1.73
CA ALA A 627 17.82 -18.54 2.47
C ALA A 627 18.56 -17.20 2.51
N SER A 628 19.88 -17.20 2.74
CA SER A 628 20.69 -15.97 2.76
C SER A 628 20.65 -15.20 1.44
N TYR A 629 20.75 -15.91 0.32
CA TYR A 629 20.65 -15.30 -1.00
C TYR A 629 19.24 -14.71 -1.23
N SER A 630 18.21 -15.47 -0.88
CA SER A 630 16.81 -15.02 -1.04
C SER A 630 16.50 -13.82 -0.16
N ARG A 631 17.00 -13.77 1.08
CA ARG A 631 16.88 -12.59 1.95
C ARG A 631 17.63 -11.38 1.37
N ASN A 632 18.82 -11.57 0.81
CA ASN A 632 19.57 -10.49 0.15
C ASN A 632 18.82 -9.93 -1.07
N ARG A 633 18.26 -10.82 -1.91
CA ARG A 633 17.42 -10.39 -3.03
C ARG A 633 16.19 -9.63 -2.53
N GLY A 634 15.55 -10.08 -1.46
CA GLY A 634 14.46 -9.35 -0.80
C GLY A 634 14.89 -7.98 -0.29
N LEU A 635 16.08 -7.85 0.28
CA LEU A 635 16.65 -6.56 0.71
C LEU A 635 16.93 -5.62 -0.46
N GLU A 636 17.35 -6.13 -1.61
CA GLU A 636 17.55 -5.37 -2.85
C GLU A 636 16.23 -4.86 -3.43
N GLU A 637 15.17 -5.63 -3.29
CA GLU A 637 13.81 -5.27 -3.71
C GLU A 637 13.10 -4.36 -2.70
N ALA A 638 13.54 -4.34 -1.43
CA ALA A 638 12.94 -3.56 -0.35
C ALA A 638 13.29 -2.07 -0.48
N SER A 639 12.31 -1.22 -0.24
CA SER A 639 12.47 0.24 -0.24
C SER A 639 12.10 0.90 1.10
N ALA A 640 11.42 0.20 1.99
CA ALA A 640 11.00 0.71 3.30
C ALA A 640 12.19 1.02 4.23
N ASP A 641 11.94 1.80 5.27
CA ASP A 641 12.96 2.12 6.29
C ASP A 641 13.27 0.92 7.17
N TRP A 642 12.30 0.05 7.33
CA TRP A 642 12.38 -1.17 8.13
C TRP A 642 12.07 -2.40 7.29
N VAL A 643 12.73 -3.50 7.62
CA VAL A 643 12.43 -4.83 7.06
C VAL A 643 12.09 -5.80 8.17
N HIS A 644 11.12 -6.66 7.91
CA HIS A 644 10.72 -7.74 8.79
C HIS A 644 10.93 -9.08 8.08
N PHE A 645 11.89 -9.87 8.53
CA PHE A 645 12.13 -11.20 8.01
C PHE A 645 11.15 -12.18 8.66
N LEU A 646 10.43 -12.93 7.83
CA LEU A 646 9.55 -14.02 8.23
C LEU A 646 9.85 -15.27 7.40
N ASP A 647 9.89 -16.44 8.02
CA ASP A 647 10.02 -17.70 7.28
C ASP A 647 8.68 -18.13 6.65
N ASP A 648 8.73 -18.99 5.61
CA ASP A 648 7.56 -19.45 4.84
C ASP A 648 6.73 -20.55 5.52
N ASP A 649 7.06 -20.92 6.76
CA ASP A 649 6.40 -21.99 7.52
C ASP A 649 5.94 -21.55 8.92
N ILE A 650 5.92 -20.26 9.21
CA ILE A 650 5.43 -19.71 10.49
C ILE A 650 3.94 -19.41 10.44
N VAL A 651 3.30 -19.41 11.60
CA VAL A 651 1.92 -18.96 11.80
C VAL A 651 1.96 -17.69 12.64
N PRO A 652 1.68 -16.51 12.04
CA PRO A 652 1.72 -15.25 12.76
C PRO A 652 0.48 -15.07 13.65
N CYS A 653 0.64 -14.40 14.79
CA CYS A 653 -0.50 -13.86 15.52
C CYS A 653 -1.14 -12.70 14.76
N PRO A 654 -2.46 -12.52 14.79
CA PRO A 654 -3.14 -11.47 14.02
C PRO A 654 -2.65 -10.04 14.30
N ASN A 655 -2.16 -9.77 15.51
CA ASN A 655 -1.64 -8.46 15.92
C ASN A 655 -0.13 -8.29 15.68
N LEU A 656 0.52 -9.19 14.92
CA LEU A 656 1.98 -9.17 14.72
C LEU A 656 2.48 -7.81 14.22
N LEU A 657 1.87 -7.28 13.15
CA LEU A 657 2.31 -6.02 12.56
C LEU A 657 1.97 -4.79 13.43
N PHE A 658 0.93 -4.87 14.27
CA PHE A 658 0.63 -3.85 15.28
C PHE A 658 1.75 -3.81 16.32
N ALA A 659 2.12 -4.97 16.88
CA ALA A 659 3.18 -5.07 17.88
C ALA A 659 4.56 -4.63 17.32
N VAL A 660 4.86 -4.96 16.07
CA VAL A 660 6.07 -4.50 15.39
C VAL A 660 6.05 -2.99 15.22
N SER A 661 4.93 -2.43 14.78
CA SER A 661 4.78 -0.98 14.58
C SER A 661 4.97 -0.22 15.89
N ASP A 662 4.39 -0.71 16.98
CA ASP A 662 4.51 -0.12 18.31
C ASP A 662 5.95 -0.20 18.85
N ALA A 663 6.63 -1.32 18.66
CA ALA A 663 8.02 -1.50 19.06
C ALA A 663 8.94 -0.51 18.33
N VAL A 664 8.77 -0.36 17.01
CA VAL A 664 9.56 0.57 16.18
C VAL A 664 9.28 2.02 16.56
N ARG A 665 8.02 2.40 16.75
CA ARG A 665 7.64 3.78 17.12
C ARG A 665 8.15 4.16 18.51
N SER A 666 8.12 3.22 19.45
CA SER A 666 8.62 3.44 20.81
C SER A 666 10.14 3.58 20.87
N ASN A 667 10.86 2.99 19.91
CA ASN A 667 12.32 2.99 19.88
C ASN A 667 12.84 3.20 18.44
N PRO A 668 12.64 4.38 17.88
CA PRO A 668 12.95 4.68 16.48
C PRO A 668 14.45 4.66 16.18
N ASP A 669 15.30 4.71 17.18
CA ASP A 669 16.78 4.70 17.06
C ASP A 669 17.39 3.29 17.17
N ALA A 670 16.61 2.23 17.37
CA ALA A 670 17.12 0.86 17.46
C ALA A 670 17.77 0.36 16.16
N ALA A 671 18.73 -0.57 16.25
CA ALA A 671 19.28 -1.28 15.09
C ALA A 671 18.28 -2.27 14.49
N GLY A 672 17.42 -2.83 15.35
CA GLY A 672 16.38 -3.76 15.01
C GLY A 672 15.65 -4.28 16.25
N PHE A 673 14.74 -5.21 16.03
CA PHE A 673 13.95 -5.84 17.09
C PHE A 673 13.98 -7.35 16.90
N VAL A 674 14.31 -8.05 17.98
CA VAL A 674 14.16 -9.49 18.04
C VAL A 674 12.75 -9.78 18.54
N CYS A 675 11.96 -10.42 17.70
CA CYS A 675 10.59 -10.75 18.00
C CYS A 675 10.48 -12.13 18.67
N ASN A 676 9.28 -12.50 19.10
CA ASN A 676 9.01 -13.70 19.85
C ASN A 676 8.57 -14.84 18.92
N THR A 677 9.44 -15.84 18.73
CA THR A 677 9.12 -17.04 17.95
C THR A 677 8.88 -18.20 18.89
N GLN A 678 7.63 -18.61 19.04
CA GLN A 678 7.22 -19.69 19.92
C GLN A 678 7.13 -21.01 19.17
N PHE A 679 7.24 -22.11 19.92
CA PHE A 679 6.93 -23.45 19.43
C PHE A 679 5.64 -23.95 20.09
N PRO A 680 4.83 -24.76 19.38
CA PRO A 680 3.69 -25.41 20.01
C PRO A 680 4.14 -26.38 21.10
N THR A 681 3.22 -26.78 21.95
CA THR A 681 3.47 -27.81 22.97
C THR A 681 4.17 -29.03 22.36
N THR A 682 5.16 -29.57 23.05
CA THR A 682 5.95 -30.70 22.52
C THR A 682 5.05 -31.89 22.19
N ALA A 683 5.17 -32.43 20.99
CA ALA A 683 4.31 -33.54 20.53
C ALA A 683 4.81 -34.93 20.91
N ASN A 684 6.11 -35.06 21.20
CA ASN A 684 6.76 -36.36 21.45
C ASN A 684 8.11 -36.22 22.19
N ILE A 685 8.78 -37.35 22.46
CA ILE A 685 10.09 -37.41 23.10
C ILE A 685 11.12 -36.53 22.38
N PHE A 686 11.19 -36.56 21.04
CA PHE A 686 12.18 -35.82 20.26
C PHE A 686 11.99 -34.31 20.35
N THR A 687 10.77 -33.83 20.24
CA THR A 687 10.48 -32.38 20.35
C THR A 687 10.78 -31.88 21.76
N THR A 688 10.52 -32.71 22.80
CA THR A 688 10.92 -32.40 24.18
C THR A 688 12.45 -32.37 24.31
N ALA A 689 13.16 -33.30 23.67
CA ALA A 689 14.62 -33.36 23.66
C ALA A 689 15.24 -32.12 22.98
N VAL A 690 14.63 -31.60 21.92
CA VAL A 690 15.07 -30.36 21.25
C VAL A 690 15.03 -29.17 22.21
N HIS A 691 13.97 -29.01 22.98
CA HIS A 691 13.89 -28.00 24.03
C HIS A 691 14.98 -28.18 25.11
N LEU A 692 15.12 -29.41 25.60
CA LEU A 692 16.10 -29.73 26.65
C LEU A 692 17.56 -29.53 26.18
N ALA A 693 17.83 -29.73 24.90
CA ALA A 693 19.12 -29.43 24.28
C ALA A 693 19.40 -27.92 24.15
N GLY A 694 18.46 -27.05 24.48
CA GLY A 694 18.59 -25.61 24.43
C GLY A 694 18.51 -25.02 23.02
N VAL A 695 18.17 -25.81 22.00
CA VAL A 695 18.09 -25.34 20.60
C VAL A 695 17.09 -24.19 20.40
N THR A 696 15.97 -24.24 21.14
CA THR A 696 14.90 -23.25 21.04
C THR A 696 15.13 -22.01 21.91
N TYR A 697 16.24 -21.93 22.65
CA TYR A 697 16.47 -20.86 23.64
C TYR A 697 16.46 -19.46 23.04
N PHE A 698 17.07 -19.28 21.87
CA PHE A 698 17.18 -17.99 21.20
C PHE A 698 15.95 -17.63 20.33
N TRP A 699 15.03 -18.58 20.15
CA TRP A 699 13.83 -18.35 19.34
C TRP A 699 12.81 -17.46 20.08
N ASP A 700 12.67 -17.62 21.38
CA ASP A 700 11.82 -16.82 22.25
C ASP A 700 12.63 -15.91 23.20
N ILE A 701 13.87 -15.56 22.83
CA ILE A 701 14.79 -14.78 23.68
C ILE A 701 14.22 -13.40 24.03
N ALA A 702 13.36 -12.83 23.18
CA ALA A 702 12.69 -11.56 23.44
C ALA A 702 11.85 -11.55 24.73
N THR A 703 11.40 -12.74 25.21
CA THR A 703 10.67 -12.87 26.47
C THR A 703 11.58 -13.01 27.69
N LYS A 704 12.88 -13.20 27.47
CA LYS A 704 13.89 -13.52 28.50
C LYS A 704 14.87 -12.37 28.76
N THR A 705 14.93 -11.41 27.82
CA THR A 705 15.86 -10.29 27.86
C THR A 705 15.05 -9.00 27.71
N THR A 706 15.30 -8.02 28.58
CA THR A 706 14.56 -6.74 28.60
C THR A 706 15.31 -5.61 27.88
N VAL A 707 16.60 -5.76 27.68
CA VAL A 707 17.50 -4.78 27.05
C VAL A 707 18.48 -5.52 26.15
N ASP A 708 18.91 -4.88 25.08
CA ASP A 708 20.02 -5.30 24.18
C ASP A 708 20.12 -6.83 23.95
N VAL A 709 19.23 -7.35 23.14
CA VAL A 709 19.20 -8.77 22.76
C VAL A 709 20.44 -9.10 21.92
N PRO A 710 21.19 -10.18 22.21
CA PRO A 710 22.44 -10.48 21.50
C PRO A 710 22.23 -10.67 19.98
N TRP A 711 21.24 -11.48 19.60
CA TRP A 711 20.82 -11.74 18.22
C TRP A 711 19.44 -12.43 18.23
N GLY A 712 18.78 -12.49 17.08
CA GLY A 712 17.49 -13.16 16.89
C GLY A 712 17.48 -14.01 15.63
N VAL A 713 16.57 -14.97 15.60
CA VAL A 713 16.34 -15.82 14.43
C VAL A 713 15.57 -15.05 13.35
N THR A 714 15.97 -15.20 12.10
CA THR A 714 15.32 -14.54 10.96
C THR A 714 13.93 -15.06 10.63
N ALA A 715 13.45 -16.06 11.34
CA ALA A 715 12.07 -16.49 11.29
C ALA A 715 11.08 -15.43 11.80
N ASN A 716 11.55 -14.46 12.61
CA ASN A 716 10.78 -13.32 13.11
C ASN A 716 11.74 -12.21 13.61
N LEU A 717 12.36 -11.50 12.70
CA LEU A 717 13.38 -10.48 12.99
C LEU A 717 13.07 -9.19 12.25
N VAL A 718 12.96 -8.09 12.99
CA VAL A 718 12.85 -6.75 12.41
C VAL A 718 14.22 -6.09 12.42
N SER A 719 14.61 -5.51 11.30
CA SER A 719 15.87 -4.81 11.15
C SER A 719 15.66 -3.47 10.47
N ARG A 720 16.40 -2.47 10.88
CA ARG A 720 16.47 -1.21 10.17
C ARG A 720 17.22 -1.45 8.86
N ARG A 721 16.56 -1.17 7.71
CA ARG A 721 17.17 -1.37 6.39
C ARG A 721 18.25 -0.34 6.12
N VAL A 722 18.01 0.90 6.52
CA VAL A 722 18.88 2.02 6.25
C VAL A 722 19.30 2.67 7.56
N LEU A 723 20.59 2.80 7.78
CA LEU A 723 21.18 3.51 8.93
C LEU A 723 21.58 4.92 8.48
N LEU A 724 20.88 5.93 8.98
CA LEU A 724 21.12 7.33 8.63
C LEU A 724 22.02 8.00 9.67
N PRO A 725 23.10 8.72 9.26
CA PRO A 725 23.88 9.53 10.18
C PRO A 725 23.05 10.73 10.69
N LYS A 726 23.13 11.03 11.99
CA LYS A 726 22.47 12.22 12.58
C LYS A 726 23.08 13.54 12.14
N SER A 727 24.29 13.56 11.56
CA SER A 727 24.97 14.75 11.05
C SER A 727 25.34 14.58 9.58
N GLU A 728 25.22 15.66 8.79
CA GLU A 728 25.50 15.68 7.34
C GLU A 728 27.00 15.54 6.97
N ALA A 729 27.88 15.44 7.96
CA ALA A 729 29.31 15.62 7.77
C ALA A 729 30.13 14.34 7.92
N LYS A 730 29.87 13.27 7.15
CA LYS A 730 30.86 12.19 7.05
C LYS A 730 30.84 11.52 5.68
N ASP A 731 31.98 11.57 5.00
CA ASP A 731 32.33 10.70 3.89
C ASP A 731 32.39 9.24 4.40
N GLY A 732 31.69 8.34 3.71
CA GLY A 732 31.65 6.91 4.03
C GLY A 732 30.32 6.44 4.63
N ILE A 733 29.25 6.52 3.86
CA ILE A 733 27.93 6.03 4.25
C ILE A 733 27.89 4.51 4.12
N PRO A 734 27.51 3.76 5.18
CA PRO A 734 27.48 2.31 5.11
C PRO A 734 26.37 1.80 4.17
N VAL A 735 26.75 0.84 3.33
CA VAL A 735 25.81 0.08 2.48
C VAL A 735 24.85 -0.71 3.38
N PRO A 736 23.58 -0.93 3.02
CA PRO A 736 22.67 -1.79 3.75
C PRO A 736 23.29 -3.15 4.09
N THR A 737 23.12 -3.60 5.35
CA THR A 737 23.67 -4.88 5.79
C THR A 737 23.08 -6.03 4.97
N LYS A 738 23.92 -6.91 4.46
CA LYS A 738 23.55 -8.11 3.72
C LYS A 738 23.93 -9.39 4.48
N PHE A 739 23.20 -10.45 4.23
CA PHE A 739 23.55 -11.79 4.71
C PHE A 739 24.81 -12.29 3.98
N SER A 740 25.76 -12.79 4.71
CA SER A 740 26.94 -13.41 4.14
C SER A 740 26.59 -14.74 3.45
N LEU A 741 27.09 -14.94 2.23
CA LEU A 741 26.88 -16.17 1.45
C LEU A 741 27.87 -17.28 1.76
N VAL A 742 28.76 -17.10 2.74
CA VAL A 742 29.71 -18.13 3.18
C VAL A 742 29.05 -19.25 3.98
N TYR A 743 27.88 -18.95 4.57
CA TYR A 743 27.10 -19.93 5.33
C TYR A 743 26.38 -20.91 4.41
N PRO A 744 26.13 -22.14 4.91
CA PRO A 744 25.45 -23.18 4.11
C PRO A 744 24.05 -22.72 3.66
N LYS A 745 23.60 -23.17 2.49
CA LYS A 745 22.22 -22.91 2.00
C LYS A 745 21.11 -23.38 2.97
N THR A 746 21.44 -24.32 3.84
CA THR A 746 20.53 -24.89 4.85
C THR A 746 20.45 -24.09 6.14
N GLY A 747 21.16 -22.98 6.22
CA GLY A 747 21.24 -22.10 7.38
C GLY A 747 22.30 -22.58 8.41
N GLY A 748 22.51 -21.72 9.40
CA GLY A 748 23.38 -21.93 10.57
C GLY A 748 24.47 -20.85 10.65
N GLY A 749 24.31 -19.92 11.60
CA GLY A 749 25.23 -18.82 11.87
C GLY A 749 24.97 -17.52 11.09
N GLU A 750 24.24 -17.56 9.99
CA GLU A 750 23.95 -16.38 9.17
C GLU A 750 23.11 -15.33 9.90
N ASP A 751 22.19 -15.76 10.77
CA ASP A 751 21.34 -14.87 11.57
C ASP A 751 22.17 -14.09 12.58
N ILE A 752 23.11 -14.77 13.22
CA ILE A 752 24.04 -14.21 14.19
C ILE A 752 24.98 -13.21 13.52
N ASP A 753 25.59 -13.62 12.40
CA ASP A 753 26.49 -12.81 11.59
C ASP A 753 25.78 -11.52 11.14
N TYR A 754 24.58 -11.65 10.58
CA TYR A 754 23.77 -10.49 10.17
C TYR A 754 23.50 -9.52 11.35
N CYS A 755 23.07 -10.04 12.48
CA CYS A 755 22.81 -9.21 13.67
C CYS A 755 24.08 -8.51 14.19
N LEU A 756 25.24 -9.18 14.15
CA LEU A 756 26.52 -8.61 14.58
C LEU A 756 26.98 -7.51 13.62
N VAL A 757 26.91 -7.74 12.31
CA VAL A 757 27.27 -6.72 11.30
C VAL A 757 26.32 -5.53 11.40
N GLN A 758 25.01 -5.77 11.47
CA GLN A 758 24.01 -4.70 11.62
C GLN A 758 24.25 -3.87 12.88
N ARG A 759 24.55 -4.51 14.00
CA ARG A 759 24.90 -3.86 15.27
C ARG A 759 26.15 -3.00 15.15
N ALA A 760 27.22 -3.52 14.55
CA ALA A 760 28.48 -2.79 14.35
C ALA A 760 28.26 -1.57 13.46
N THR A 761 27.51 -1.71 12.37
CA THR A 761 27.16 -0.62 11.46
C THR A 761 26.31 0.44 12.17
N HIS A 762 25.33 0.03 12.97
CA HIS A 762 24.49 0.93 13.76
C HIS A 762 25.31 1.74 14.78
N LEU A 763 26.26 1.09 15.47
CA LEU A 763 27.16 1.75 16.41
C LEU A 763 28.01 2.84 15.73
N LEU A 764 28.55 2.55 14.55
CA LEU A 764 29.37 3.49 13.79
C LEU A 764 28.59 4.71 13.30
N VAL A 765 27.31 4.52 12.92
CA VAL A 765 26.50 5.53 12.24
C VAL A 765 25.68 6.38 13.20
N LEU A 766 24.98 5.76 14.15
CA LEU A 766 23.98 6.45 14.98
C LEU A 766 24.44 6.78 16.39
N CYS A 767 25.40 6.06 16.93
CA CYS A 767 25.69 6.10 18.36
C CYS A 767 26.91 6.92 18.74
N GLN A 768 27.63 7.49 17.79
CA GLN A 768 28.78 8.34 18.12
C GLN A 768 28.34 9.61 18.86
N GLY A 769 28.52 9.62 20.20
CA GLY A 769 28.27 10.78 21.03
C GLY A 769 26.84 10.99 21.53
N SER A 770 25.93 10.06 21.32
CA SER A 770 24.48 10.25 21.62
C SER A 770 24.00 9.62 22.94
N GLY A 771 24.83 8.82 23.65
CA GLY A 771 24.39 8.07 24.84
C GLY A 771 23.34 6.97 24.56
N VAL A 772 22.99 6.72 23.31
CA VAL A 772 22.05 5.66 22.91
C VAL A 772 22.76 4.32 22.97
N THR A 773 22.12 3.32 23.58
CA THR A 773 22.65 1.95 23.64
C THR A 773 22.46 1.29 22.28
N PRO A 774 23.54 0.98 21.54
CA PRO A 774 23.41 0.34 20.24
C PRO A 774 22.96 -1.11 20.40
N GLY A 775 21.97 -1.56 19.64
CA GLY A 775 21.64 -2.97 19.65
C GLY A 775 20.26 -3.32 19.08
N PHE A 776 19.95 -4.60 19.25
CA PHE A 776 18.62 -5.13 19.00
C PHE A 776 17.80 -5.09 20.29
N LEU A 777 16.59 -4.59 20.22
CA LEU A 777 15.67 -4.55 21.37
C LEU A 777 14.68 -5.73 21.29
N PRO A 778 14.17 -6.21 22.44
CA PRO A 778 13.15 -7.24 22.44
C PRO A 778 11.77 -6.67 22.02
N ALA A 779 11.03 -7.43 21.21
CA ALA A 779 9.62 -7.20 20.92
C ALA A 779 8.81 -8.46 21.29
N PRO A 780 8.55 -8.70 22.57
CA PRO A 780 7.93 -9.94 23.06
C PRO A 780 6.49 -10.12 22.59
N ASP A 781 5.78 -9.03 22.28
CA ASP A 781 4.38 -9.03 21.83
C ASP A 781 4.24 -9.29 20.32
N ALA A 782 5.34 -9.18 19.55
CA ALA A 782 5.40 -9.54 18.14
C ALA A 782 5.61 -11.06 17.99
N VAL A 783 4.51 -11.80 18.05
CA VAL A 783 4.53 -13.27 18.20
C VAL A 783 4.27 -13.98 16.89
N VAL A 784 5.09 -15.00 16.60
CA VAL A 784 4.80 -16.04 15.62
C VAL A 784 4.96 -17.42 16.23
N GLU A 785 4.20 -18.41 15.75
CA GLU A 785 4.38 -19.79 16.10
C GLU A 785 5.09 -20.54 14.96
N HIS A 786 6.24 -21.14 15.24
CA HIS A 786 6.98 -21.96 14.30
C HIS A 786 6.62 -23.42 14.51
N PRO A 787 6.14 -24.15 13.50
CA PRO A 787 5.79 -25.55 13.64
C PRO A 787 7.05 -26.39 13.92
N TRP A 788 6.87 -27.55 14.60
CA TRP A 788 7.98 -28.46 14.79
C TRP A 788 8.56 -28.92 13.45
N TRP A 789 9.87 -28.77 13.29
CA TRP A 789 10.58 -29.20 12.09
C TRP A 789 10.27 -30.65 11.74
N ASN A 790 10.05 -30.93 10.47
CA ASN A 790 9.70 -32.25 9.94
C ASN A 790 8.53 -32.89 10.71
N LYS A 791 7.53 -32.06 11.13
CA LYS A 791 6.37 -32.49 11.94
C LYS A 791 6.76 -33.21 13.23
N GLY A 792 7.88 -32.82 13.85
CA GLY A 792 8.39 -33.42 15.09
C GLY A 792 9.05 -34.80 14.93
N LYS A 793 9.30 -35.25 13.70
CA LYS A 793 10.04 -36.51 13.47
C LYS A 793 11.53 -36.33 13.72
N ARG A 794 12.19 -37.43 14.21
CA ARG A 794 13.62 -37.42 14.51
C ARG A 794 14.48 -37.00 13.32
N SER A 795 15.39 -36.01 13.53
CA SER A 795 16.29 -35.47 12.50
C SER A 795 17.54 -34.88 13.15
N TYR A 796 18.45 -35.70 13.63
CA TYR A 796 19.70 -35.21 14.25
C TYR A 796 20.63 -34.52 13.25
N TRP A 797 20.65 -34.96 11.98
CA TRP A 797 21.45 -34.34 10.92
C TRP A 797 21.11 -32.87 10.63
N ARG A 798 19.93 -32.40 11.03
CA ARG A 798 19.57 -30.96 10.95
C ARG A 798 20.51 -30.14 11.82
N PHE A 799 20.68 -30.53 13.07
CA PHE A 799 21.54 -29.83 14.04
C PHE A 799 23.01 -29.91 13.67
N HIS A 800 23.45 -31.05 13.12
CA HIS A 800 24.78 -31.20 12.54
C HIS A 800 25.00 -30.21 11.39
N LYS A 801 24.05 -30.06 10.45
CA LYS A 801 24.16 -29.15 9.32
C LYS A 801 24.19 -27.68 9.75
N TRP A 802 23.34 -27.30 10.71
CA TRP A 802 23.37 -25.95 11.26
C TRP A 802 24.70 -25.62 11.93
N SER A 803 25.19 -26.50 12.75
CA SER A 803 26.46 -26.28 13.46
C SER A 803 27.69 -26.34 12.56
N LEU A 804 27.56 -26.93 11.38
CA LEU A 804 28.59 -26.81 10.34
C LEU A 804 28.75 -25.36 9.87
N GLY A 805 27.63 -24.62 9.73
CA GLY A 805 27.61 -23.20 9.45
C GLY A 805 28.14 -22.39 10.64
N ASP A 806 27.63 -22.65 11.85
CA ASP A 806 28.00 -21.93 13.09
C ASP A 806 29.50 -21.91 13.32
N SER A 807 30.22 -22.91 12.86
CA SER A 807 31.67 -22.99 13.04
C SER A 807 32.44 -21.89 12.32
N HIS A 808 31.84 -21.17 11.33
CA HIS A 808 32.41 -19.97 10.72
C HIS A 808 32.56 -18.82 11.70
N LEU A 809 31.60 -18.68 12.65
CA LEU A 809 31.58 -17.59 13.62
C LEU A 809 32.83 -17.53 14.49
N ILE A 810 33.46 -18.67 14.76
CA ILE A 810 34.65 -18.77 15.61
C ILE A 810 35.82 -17.95 15.02
N ASN A 811 36.03 -18.03 13.71
CA ASN A 811 37.09 -17.31 13.04
C ASN A 811 36.66 -15.90 12.57
N ALA A 812 35.40 -15.75 12.22
CA ALA A 812 34.86 -14.44 11.85
C ALA A 812 34.88 -13.45 13.03
N TYR A 813 34.67 -13.96 14.26
CA TYR A 813 34.56 -13.15 15.46
C TYR A 813 35.47 -13.68 16.59
N PRO A 814 36.81 -13.56 16.46
CA PRO A 814 37.77 -14.09 17.43
C PRO A 814 37.60 -13.48 18.84
N ASP A 815 37.16 -12.21 18.94
CA ASP A 815 36.91 -11.51 20.21
C ASP A 815 35.68 -12.05 20.94
N LEU A 816 34.75 -12.67 20.22
CA LEU A 816 33.56 -13.34 20.76
C LEU A 816 33.77 -14.87 20.89
N SER A 817 35.00 -15.35 20.67
CA SER A 817 35.37 -16.74 20.81
C SER A 817 36.34 -16.89 21.99
N TYR A 818 36.28 -18.06 22.65
CA TYR A 818 37.14 -18.38 23.78
C TYR A 818 37.67 -19.78 23.64
N GLN A 819 38.89 -19.99 24.19
CA GLN A 819 39.50 -21.31 24.27
C GLN A 819 38.86 -22.10 25.41
N ASP A 820 38.36 -23.30 25.11
CA ASP A 820 38.03 -24.31 26.10
C ASP A 820 39.09 -25.40 26.10
N TYR A 821 39.77 -25.59 27.26
CA TYR A 821 40.84 -26.55 27.38
C TYR A 821 40.37 -27.98 27.58
N VAL A 822 39.06 -28.14 27.80
CA VAL A 822 38.42 -29.46 27.95
C VAL A 822 37.79 -29.84 26.62
N PRO A 823 38.16 -30.96 26.02
CA PRO A 823 37.58 -31.39 24.77
C PRO A 823 36.11 -31.73 24.90
N ASN A 824 35.28 -31.35 23.90
CA ASN A 824 33.89 -31.75 23.83
C ASN A 824 33.75 -33.22 23.32
N SER A 825 32.52 -33.74 23.25
CA SER A 825 32.26 -35.11 22.83
C SER A 825 32.77 -35.40 21.42
N ALA A 826 32.61 -34.47 20.46
CA ALA A 826 33.07 -34.66 19.08
C ALA A 826 34.60 -34.70 19.00
N GLU A 827 35.29 -33.86 19.74
CA GLU A 827 36.74 -33.83 19.82
C GLU A 827 37.29 -35.13 20.48
N CYS A 828 36.61 -35.60 21.55
CA CYS A 828 36.90 -36.88 22.15
C CYS A 828 36.71 -38.09 21.19
N PHE A 829 35.62 -38.10 20.43
CA PHE A 829 35.38 -39.13 19.42
C PHE A 829 36.39 -39.06 18.27
N MET A 830 36.82 -37.88 17.88
CA MET A 830 37.90 -37.72 16.87
C MET A 830 39.20 -38.31 17.39
N LEU A 831 39.59 -38.00 18.65
CA LEU A 831 40.79 -38.57 19.25
C LEU A 831 40.71 -40.08 19.40
N SER A 832 39.57 -40.60 19.87
CA SER A 832 39.32 -42.05 19.92
C SER A 832 39.42 -42.71 18.56
N SER A 833 38.86 -42.09 17.53
CA SER A 833 38.94 -42.59 16.14
C SER A 833 40.39 -42.63 15.63
N LEU A 834 41.19 -41.60 15.93
CA LEU A 834 42.61 -41.56 15.58
C LEU A 834 43.40 -42.66 16.33
N MET A 835 43.11 -42.87 17.62
CA MET A 835 43.69 -43.98 18.37
C MET A 835 43.30 -45.33 17.80
N PHE A 836 42.05 -45.52 17.37
CA PHE A 836 41.62 -46.75 16.74
C PHE A 836 42.34 -47.00 15.42
N ILE A 837 42.47 -45.99 14.56
CA ILE A 837 43.23 -46.08 13.30
C ILE A 837 44.69 -46.42 13.60
N PHE A 838 45.32 -45.72 14.56
CA PHE A 838 46.69 -46.03 14.97
C PHE A 838 46.84 -47.46 15.46
N GLY A 839 45.94 -47.93 16.33
CA GLY A 839 45.91 -49.31 16.79
C GLY A 839 45.71 -50.33 15.66
N SER A 840 44.90 -50.00 14.66
CA SER A 840 44.69 -50.82 13.46
C SER A 840 45.95 -50.91 12.58
N VAL A 841 46.61 -49.73 12.37
CA VAL A 841 47.89 -49.71 11.60
C VAL A 841 49.01 -50.44 12.32
N THR A 842 49.08 -50.30 13.63
CA THR A 842 50.11 -51.01 14.45
C THR A 842 49.73 -52.43 14.86
N LEU A 843 48.57 -52.91 14.43
CA LEU A 843 48.01 -54.23 14.79
C LEU A 843 47.88 -54.44 16.30
N SER A 844 47.71 -53.35 17.07
CA SER A 844 47.58 -53.40 18.51
C SER A 844 46.11 -53.55 18.94
N SER A 845 45.66 -54.73 19.26
CA SER A 845 44.30 -55.00 19.73
C SER A 845 44.00 -54.27 21.04
N THR A 846 44.96 -54.08 21.90
CA THR A 846 44.82 -53.33 23.16
C THR A 846 44.48 -51.88 22.90
N THR A 847 45.16 -51.19 21.95
CA THR A 847 44.90 -49.81 21.59
C THR A 847 43.53 -49.65 20.94
N MET A 848 43.13 -50.61 20.10
CA MET A 848 41.82 -50.60 19.46
C MET A 848 40.70 -50.75 20.53
N ILE A 849 40.81 -51.72 21.45
CA ILE A 849 39.84 -51.93 22.51
C ILE A 849 39.77 -50.72 23.44
N LEU A 850 40.93 -50.17 23.76
CA LEU A 850 41.02 -48.96 24.60
C LEU A 850 40.28 -47.79 23.97
N SER A 851 40.48 -47.57 22.65
CA SER A 851 39.79 -46.47 21.95
C SER A 851 38.27 -46.63 21.95
N ILE A 852 37.76 -47.87 21.78
CA ILE A 852 36.33 -48.17 21.86
C ILE A 852 35.81 -47.92 23.27
N LYS A 853 36.53 -48.39 24.32
CA LYS A 853 36.13 -48.13 25.72
C LYS A 853 36.06 -46.64 26.01
N ILE A 854 37.02 -45.82 25.58
CA ILE A 854 36.98 -44.38 25.74
C ILE A 854 35.75 -43.79 25.06
N ALA A 855 35.47 -44.18 23.82
CA ALA A 855 34.31 -43.66 23.07
C ALA A 855 32.98 -43.99 23.79
N LEU A 856 32.83 -45.23 24.32
CA LEU A 856 31.67 -45.63 25.10
C LEU A 856 31.54 -44.84 26.40
N CYS A 857 32.66 -44.65 27.12
CA CYS A 857 32.66 -43.82 28.34
C CYS A 857 32.24 -42.38 28.06
N VAL A 858 32.72 -41.78 26.97
CA VAL A 858 32.30 -40.44 26.55
C VAL A 858 30.81 -40.36 26.26
N LEU A 859 30.25 -41.35 25.53
CA LEU A 859 28.82 -41.42 25.23
C LEU A 859 27.98 -41.47 26.52
N VAL A 860 28.32 -42.41 27.41
CA VAL A 860 27.62 -42.65 28.70
C VAL A 860 27.73 -41.41 29.61
N ALA A 861 28.94 -40.84 29.72
CA ALA A 861 29.20 -39.68 30.56
C ALA A 861 28.35 -38.46 30.15
N ASN A 862 28.20 -38.21 28.84
CA ASN A 862 27.35 -37.12 28.35
C ASN A 862 25.89 -37.32 28.76
N VAL A 863 25.36 -38.51 28.63
CA VAL A 863 24.00 -38.86 29.02
C VAL A 863 23.82 -38.74 30.55
N VAL A 864 24.71 -39.31 31.35
CA VAL A 864 24.67 -39.28 32.82
C VAL A 864 24.74 -37.83 33.33
N HIS A 865 25.64 -37.05 32.79
CA HIS A 865 25.78 -35.64 33.15
C HIS A 865 24.54 -34.82 32.80
N ASP A 866 23.94 -35.01 31.60
CA ASP A 866 22.74 -34.27 31.23
C ASP A 866 21.53 -34.69 32.06
N ILE A 867 21.41 -35.99 32.48
CA ILE A 867 20.42 -36.41 33.46
C ILE A 867 20.64 -35.66 34.79
N TYR A 868 21.88 -35.67 35.30
CA TYR A 868 22.25 -34.99 36.53
C TYR A 868 21.87 -33.49 36.47
N ARG A 869 22.20 -32.84 35.37
CA ARG A 869 21.92 -31.42 35.16
C ARG A 869 20.42 -31.10 35.14
N HIS A 870 19.63 -31.87 34.40
CA HIS A 870 18.20 -31.58 34.20
C HIS A 870 17.31 -32.08 35.34
N VAL A 871 17.74 -33.11 36.10
CA VAL A 871 16.93 -33.67 37.19
C VAL A 871 17.30 -33.06 38.52
N PHE A 872 18.62 -32.86 38.78
CA PHE A 872 19.10 -32.50 40.12
C PHE A 872 19.65 -31.07 40.21
N LEU A 873 20.37 -30.58 39.19
CA LEU A 873 21.09 -29.31 39.34
C LEU A 873 20.19 -28.10 38.97
N HIS A 874 19.41 -28.19 37.90
CA HIS A 874 18.59 -27.12 37.38
C HIS A 874 17.19 -27.59 36.97
N PRO A 875 16.42 -28.18 37.89
CA PRO A 875 15.04 -28.61 37.60
C PRO A 875 14.11 -27.47 37.26
N GLU A 876 14.34 -26.25 37.79
CA GLU A 876 13.56 -25.04 37.56
C GLU A 876 13.58 -24.56 36.11
N ARG A 877 14.65 -24.81 35.35
CA ARG A 877 14.75 -24.44 33.93
C ARG A 877 13.70 -25.14 33.08
N ASN A 878 13.19 -26.27 33.56
CA ASN A 878 12.19 -27.07 32.88
C ASN A 878 10.76 -26.56 33.13
N ASP A 879 10.55 -25.62 34.06
CA ASP A 879 9.22 -25.09 34.41
C ASP A 879 8.63 -24.23 33.31
N ARG A 880 9.48 -23.64 32.48
CA ARG A 880 9.09 -22.77 31.37
C ARG A 880 8.76 -23.53 30.07
N LEU A 881 8.99 -24.86 30.03
CA LEU A 881 8.77 -25.67 28.86
C LEU A 881 7.29 -26.05 28.72
N LYS A 882 6.69 -25.77 27.56
CA LYS A 882 5.35 -26.26 27.21
C LYS A 882 5.44 -27.71 26.79
N VAL A 883 5.38 -28.64 27.76
CA VAL A 883 5.55 -30.09 27.57
C VAL A 883 4.21 -30.81 27.57
N ASP A 884 4.01 -31.78 26.67
CA ASP A 884 2.81 -32.61 26.60
C ASP A 884 2.59 -33.30 27.97
N SER A 885 1.35 -33.30 28.44
CA SER A 885 0.96 -33.90 29.73
C SER A 885 1.32 -35.38 29.89
N ARG A 886 1.53 -36.09 28.79
CA ARG A 886 1.98 -37.48 28.77
C ARG A 886 3.46 -37.65 29.15
N ILE A 887 4.26 -36.59 28.97
CA ILE A 887 5.69 -36.57 29.29
C ILE A 887 5.85 -35.83 30.62
N ARG A 888 5.39 -36.45 31.71
CA ARG A 888 5.52 -35.85 33.05
C ARG A 888 6.98 -35.83 33.48
N ARG A 889 7.40 -34.78 34.17
CA ARG A 889 8.69 -34.69 34.83
C ARG A 889 8.86 -35.91 35.76
N SER A 890 10.04 -36.45 35.86
CA SER A 890 10.36 -37.70 36.58
C SER A 890 9.76 -38.99 35.96
N SER A 891 9.09 -38.91 34.81
CA SER A 891 8.68 -40.14 34.12
C SER A 891 9.83 -40.76 33.31
N LEU A 892 9.70 -42.01 32.93
CA LEU A 892 10.66 -42.70 32.04
C LEU A 892 10.78 -41.98 30.71
N LEU A 893 9.65 -41.43 30.16
CA LEU A 893 9.64 -40.69 28.91
C LEU A 893 10.46 -39.40 29.03
N TRP A 894 10.40 -38.72 30.18
CA TRP A 894 11.22 -37.53 30.46
C TRP A 894 12.71 -37.87 30.44
N THR A 895 13.09 -38.92 31.12
CA THR A 895 14.50 -39.41 31.17
C THR A 895 14.98 -39.76 29.75
N ILE A 896 14.15 -40.45 28.96
CA ILE A 896 14.47 -40.74 27.56
C ILE A 896 14.62 -39.47 26.75
N SER A 897 13.78 -38.44 27.01
CA SER A 897 13.94 -37.14 26.32
C SER A 897 15.26 -36.43 26.65
N ILE A 898 15.71 -36.55 27.91
CA ILE A 898 17.05 -36.04 28.31
C ILE A 898 18.17 -36.81 27.59
N MET A 899 18.09 -38.15 27.52
CA MET A 899 19.07 -38.98 26.80
C MET A 899 19.11 -38.55 25.30
N GLU A 900 17.96 -38.35 24.72
CA GLU A 900 17.85 -37.88 23.31
C GLU A 900 18.39 -36.46 23.14
N SER A 901 18.23 -35.56 24.11
CA SER A 901 18.82 -34.21 24.08
C SER A 901 20.35 -34.22 24.04
N SER A 902 20.96 -35.18 24.77
CA SER A 902 22.40 -35.40 24.73
C SER A 902 22.89 -35.77 23.33
N LEU A 903 22.15 -36.61 22.61
CA LEU A 903 22.46 -36.94 21.21
C LEU A 903 22.38 -35.72 20.32
N ILE A 904 21.34 -34.90 20.44
CA ILE A 904 21.18 -33.66 19.67
C ILE A 904 22.41 -32.76 19.82
N ARG A 905 22.85 -32.56 21.08
CA ARG A 905 24.05 -31.75 21.39
C ARG A 905 25.32 -32.35 20.76
N MET A 906 25.53 -33.66 20.88
CA MET A 906 26.69 -34.33 20.30
C MET A 906 26.72 -34.24 18.78
N PHE A 907 25.58 -34.34 18.11
CA PHE A 907 25.47 -34.10 16.65
C PHE A 907 25.79 -32.63 16.26
N SER A 908 25.41 -31.67 17.09
CA SER A 908 25.80 -30.28 16.88
C SER A 908 27.30 -30.09 17.04
N GLU A 909 27.92 -30.64 18.11
CA GLU A 909 29.36 -30.59 18.31
C GLU A 909 30.13 -31.23 17.15
N LEU A 910 29.64 -32.37 16.64
CA LEU A 910 30.21 -33.04 15.47
C LEU A 910 30.12 -32.20 14.19
N GLY A 911 29.00 -31.52 13.96
CA GLY A 911 28.82 -30.61 12.84
C GLY A 911 29.83 -29.46 12.87
N ARG A 912 30.03 -28.86 14.04
CA ARG A 912 30.97 -27.76 14.26
C ARG A 912 32.41 -28.23 14.02
N LEU A 913 32.81 -29.34 14.60
CA LEU A 913 34.14 -29.93 14.37
C LEU A 913 34.37 -30.25 12.90
N ARG A 914 33.41 -30.86 12.24
CA ARG A 914 33.48 -31.14 10.80
C ARG A 914 33.69 -29.85 9.99
N GLY A 915 32.98 -28.76 10.27
CA GLY A 915 33.15 -27.50 9.59
C GLY A 915 34.56 -26.93 9.73
N ILE A 916 35.14 -27.00 10.94
CA ILE A 916 36.52 -26.61 11.22
C ILE A 916 37.51 -27.44 10.40
N VAL A 917 37.33 -28.78 10.36
CA VAL A 917 38.20 -29.69 9.61
C VAL A 917 38.10 -29.51 8.10
N GLU A 918 36.89 -29.39 7.55
CA GLU A 918 36.65 -29.17 6.11
C GLU A 918 37.32 -27.87 5.61
N ARG A 919 37.32 -26.82 6.42
CA ARG A 919 37.97 -25.55 6.10
C ARG A 919 39.44 -25.49 6.48
N ARG A 920 40.01 -26.60 7.05
CA ARG A 920 41.40 -26.68 7.51
C ARG A 920 41.79 -25.65 8.58
N GLU A 921 40.84 -25.26 9.42
CA GLU A 921 41.00 -24.24 10.48
C GLU A 921 41.50 -24.90 11.77
N TRP A 922 42.59 -25.66 11.71
CA TRP A 922 43.09 -26.49 12.83
C TRP A 922 43.31 -25.69 14.13
N GLY A 923 43.69 -24.40 14.05
CA GLY A 923 43.83 -23.55 15.21
C GLY A 923 42.53 -23.16 15.91
N SER A 924 41.37 -23.55 15.36
CA SER A 924 40.04 -23.35 15.96
C SER A 924 39.51 -24.55 16.74
N ILE A 925 40.25 -25.67 16.72
CA ILE A 925 39.90 -26.82 17.58
C ILE A 925 40.04 -26.40 19.03
N GLY A 926 39.07 -26.73 19.87
CA GLY A 926 39.01 -26.33 21.28
C GLY A 926 38.45 -24.93 21.49
N LYS A 927 38.24 -24.11 20.42
CA LYS A 927 37.57 -22.84 20.56
C LYS A 927 36.04 -23.00 20.52
N ARG A 928 35.38 -22.12 21.27
CA ARG A 928 33.90 -22.03 21.36
C ARG A 928 33.48 -20.62 21.07
N PHE A 929 32.33 -20.46 20.39
CA PHE A 929 31.71 -19.17 20.16
C PHE A 929 30.82 -18.80 21.34
N ASP A 930 30.83 -17.53 21.76
CA ASP A 930 29.95 -17.03 22.80
C ASP A 930 28.59 -16.65 22.24
N TRP A 931 27.63 -17.54 22.33
CA TRP A 931 26.26 -17.33 21.84
C TRP A 931 25.54 -16.09 22.39
N PHE A 932 25.97 -15.58 23.54
CA PHE A 932 25.41 -14.38 24.13
C PHE A 932 26.18 -13.12 23.75
N VAL A 933 27.21 -13.23 22.92
CA VAL A 933 28.02 -12.10 22.40
C VAL A 933 28.48 -11.15 23.50
N GLY A 934 28.89 -11.70 24.65
CA GLY A 934 29.31 -10.93 25.82
C GLY A 934 28.18 -10.30 26.65
N ARG A 935 26.89 -10.62 26.35
CA ARG A 935 25.69 -10.00 26.95
C ARG A 935 24.88 -10.95 27.84
N ALA A 936 25.50 -11.98 28.34
CA ALA A 936 24.83 -12.89 29.25
C ALA A 936 24.59 -12.26 30.63
N PRO A 937 23.44 -12.51 31.27
CA PRO A 937 23.22 -12.12 32.65
C PRO A 937 24.13 -12.92 33.61
N GLY A 938 24.68 -12.28 34.65
CA GLY A 938 25.49 -12.88 35.69
C GLY A 938 26.86 -13.39 35.24
N ASP A 939 27.33 -14.49 35.83
CA ASP A 939 28.64 -15.08 35.55
C ASP A 939 28.80 -15.66 34.13
N GLY A 940 27.71 -15.69 33.39
CA GLY A 940 27.64 -16.01 31.99
C GLY A 940 27.76 -17.50 31.63
N PRO A 941 27.26 -17.84 30.43
CA PRO A 941 27.29 -19.22 29.92
C PRO A 941 28.69 -19.77 29.72
N ARG A 942 29.72 -18.95 29.52
CA ARG A 942 31.10 -19.39 29.39
C ARG A 942 31.56 -20.17 30.63
N LYS A 943 31.29 -19.69 31.86
CA LYS A 943 31.64 -20.39 33.11
C LYS A 943 30.83 -21.64 33.30
N GLU A 944 29.54 -21.60 32.94
CA GLU A 944 28.68 -22.79 33.04
C GLU A 944 29.12 -23.86 32.03
N GLU A 945 29.41 -23.50 30.78
CA GLU A 945 29.89 -24.48 29.79
C GLU A 945 31.21 -25.11 30.19
N ARG A 946 32.18 -24.29 30.66
CA ARG A 946 33.43 -24.78 31.16
C ARG A 946 33.25 -25.77 32.36
N ARG A 947 32.39 -25.42 33.31
CA ARG A 947 32.05 -26.31 34.43
C ARG A 947 31.45 -27.62 33.93
N ASN A 948 30.46 -27.54 33.03
CA ASN A 948 29.84 -28.73 32.47
C ASN A 948 30.86 -29.62 31.71
N SER A 949 31.80 -29.00 30.99
CA SER A 949 32.88 -29.72 30.29
C SER A 949 33.81 -30.46 31.27
N VAL A 950 34.21 -29.78 32.36
CA VAL A 950 35.05 -30.40 33.42
C VAL A 950 34.29 -31.54 34.13
N GLU A 951 33.02 -31.33 34.46
CA GLU A 951 32.19 -32.36 35.11
C GLU A 951 32.02 -33.59 34.21
N ARG A 952 31.79 -33.42 32.90
CA ARG A 952 31.68 -34.50 31.93
C ARG A 952 32.97 -35.32 31.87
N VAL A 953 34.12 -34.65 31.78
CA VAL A 953 35.43 -35.35 31.80
C VAL A 953 35.65 -36.10 33.12
N GLY A 954 35.27 -35.51 34.25
CA GLY A 954 35.29 -36.18 35.53
C GLY A 954 34.47 -37.47 35.51
N VAL A 955 33.26 -37.44 34.97
CA VAL A 955 32.40 -38.63 34.79
C VAL A 955 33.04 -39.65 33.83
N VAL A 956 33.67 -39.21 32.73
CA VAL A 956 34.42 -40.11 31.80
C VAL A 956 35.52 -40.84 32.55
N ILE A 957 36.31 -40.13 33.38
CA ILE A 957 37.40 -40.73 34.15
C ILE A 957 36.83 -41.77 35.12
N VAL A 958 35.79 -41.46 35.86
CA VAL A 958 35.18 -42.39 36.82
C VAL A 958 34.62 -43.63 36.10
N LEU A 959 33.90 -43.45 34.98
CA LEU A 959 33.41 -44.59 34.19
C LEU A 959 34.53 -45.41 33.60
N PHE A 960 35.61 -44.77 33.17
CA PHE A 960 36.78 -45.48 32.65
C PHE A 960 37.46 -46.30 33.74
N MET A 961 37.56 -45.79 34.98
CA MET A 961 38.09 -46.54 36.11
C MET A 961 37.20 -47.75 36.52
N LEU A 962 35.87 -47.56 36.39
CA LEU A 962 34.90 -48.61 36.71
C LEU A 962 34.83 -49.75 35.68
N PHE A 963 34.99 -49.42 34.39
CA PHE A 963 34.81 -50.34 33.26
C PHE A 963 36.14 -50.61 32.51
N GLY A 964 37.21 -49.95 32.87
CA GLY A 964 38.51 -49.98 32.18
C GLY A 964 39.51 -50.94 32.76
N LEU A 965 39.25 -51.44 33.91
CA LEU A 965 40.12 -52.42 34.53
C LEU A 965 39.68 -53.82 34.04
#